data_8ebae5889a6f6e3e290aa316d1a91e12
#
_entry.id   8ebae5889a6f6e3e290aa316d1a91e12
#
_cell.length_a   1.000
_cell.length_b   1.000
_cell.length_c   1.000
_cell.angle_alpha   90.00
_cell.angle_beta   90.00
_cell.angle_gamma   90.00
#
_symmetry.space_group_name_H-M   'P 1'
#
loop_
_entity.id
_entity.type
_entity.pdbx_description
1 polymer ?
#
loop_
_entity_poly.entity_id
_entity_poly.type
_entity_poly.pdbx_seq_one_letter_code
_entity_poly.pdbx_strand_id
1 'polypeptide(L)'
;MKVSYRKIKEFLPTSISATDAAAVLTATGLEIEGVETVEDIPGGLKGLVVGKITDCNQHPNADRLRCCKVDVGGEELDIVCGAPNAATGLNVLVATVGTTLHPSSGESFKIKKGKIRGEVSNGMLCGADEVGLGPNTGGIMELESSLAPGTLASEAFNVGTDEVLEIGLTPNRNDAMGHYGVARDLRAGLLHGTIKEITEEGLREVVVPDSEGLDFSTGLGSMKARVEAKDLASKYTLVAIDGVEIKPSPDHVQSFLKAIGVAPINNVVDATNYVLHELGTPLHAFDYDKITGEEVIVRLAKKGEKITTLDDEERELDPADLVIANSKDAMCIAGVFGSAEHGVSDSTTKVLIESAFFNPVSIRKSAKRHGLSTDASFRFERHVDPNLIDAAAKRVTALVLEWAGGSVVGADQVENNGEIDGATVVLEYEMMDRVIGATLDRDRVASILKSLDIEIXSSSDSELTLXVPAYRSDVTRPADVIEEILRIHGFDXIEIPTTISSAXXXPARPNKEDEXFGWASTLVAQGYNEIMSNSLTKAVYAECVTDRDXXPXSTVEILNPLXSDLGVMXQXLVFQGIEAIAXNRNHXVGDXRLFEFGRTYXKKXXGYAETEXLSLFVSGNQSXENWNETAVESDXFTIKKAVWSLLSQVGLXSXVTEKVDDGGLLLEGXQXLXGDKCIGRFGQVHPDVTXVXGMXGXXFWADLLVXPLLKARKKRXIXAVDLPKXPSVXRDLSLVXDKTVSFEDLKXAAFXAEXKLLKAVNLFDVYEGXKLEXGKVSYAISLXXQDPSATLTDKKIDKCVSRILDSITQKTGAXLR
;
A
#
# COMPACT_ATOMS: atom_id res chain seq x y z
N MET A 1 5.62 -12.20 7.37
CA MET A 1 6.55 -13.34 7.56
C MET A 1 6.75 -13.55 9.05
N LYS A 2 6.66 -14.81 9.51
CA LYS A 2 6.87 -15.12 10.94
C LYS A 2 8.23 -15.75 11.15
N VAL A 3 8.92 -15.33 12.21
CA VAL A 3 10.21 -15.92 12.59
C VAL A 3 10.21 -16.31 14.06
N SER A 4 10.90 -17.40 14.35
CA SER A 4 11.08 -17.94 15.70
C SER A 4 12.29 -17.27 16.34
N TYR A 5 12.11 -16.62 17.49
CA TYR A 5 13.24 -16.02 18.19
C TYR A 5 14.21 -17.08 18.73
N ARG A 6 13.66 -18.23 19.13
CA ARG A 6 14.51 -19.38 19.51
C ARG A 6 15.44 -19.75 18.37
N LYS A 7 14.93 -19.81 17.13
CA LYS A 7 15.74 -20.14 15.94
C LYS A 7 16.74 -19.03 15.63
N ILE A 8 16.35 -17.76 15.77
CA ILE A 8 17.28 -16.64 15.60
C ILE A 8 18.45 -16.77 16.56
N LYS A 9 18.19 -17.17 17.83
CA LYS A 9 19.27 -17.34 18.84
C LYS A 9 20.19 -18.51 18.52
N GLU A 10 19.77 -19.47 17.69
CA GLU A 10 20.70 -20.51 17.19
C GLU A 10 21.77 -19.89 16.30
N PHE A 11 21.38 -18.93 15.46
CA PHE A 11 22.32 -18.21 14.60
C PHE A 11 23.12 -17.17 15.36
N LEU A 12 22.49 -16.51 16.30
CA LEU A 12 23.03 -15.36 17.04
C LEU A 12 22.76 -15.53 18.52
N PRO A 13 23.56 -16.31 19.24
CA PRO A 13 23.41 -16.42 20.70
C PRO A 13 23.50 -15.04 21.35
N THR A 14 22.46 -14.65 22.06
CA THR A 14 22.33 -13.30 22.63
C THR A 14 21.50 -13.38 23.90
N SER A 15 21.77 -12.45 24.82
CA SER A 15 21.00 -12.30 26.05
C SER A 15 19.80 -11.35 25.87
N ILE A 16 19.69 -10.71 24.71
CA ILE A 16 18.64 -9.71 24.45
C ILE A 16 17.27 -10.41 24.42
N SER A 17 16.27 -9.82 25.08
CA SER A 17 14.90 -10.34 25.05
C SER A 17 14.28 -10.23 23.68
N ALA A 18 13.25 -11.03 23.40
CA ALA A 18 12.51 -10.95 22.14
C ALA A 18 11.90 -9.54 21.93
N THR A 19 11.41 -8.93 23.01
CA THR A 19 10.84 -7.58 22.96
C THR A 19 11.90 -6.55 22.52
N ASP A 20 13.09 -6.62 23.09
CA ASP A 20 14.20 -5.73 22.73
C ASP A 20 14.69 -6.01 21.31
N ALA A 21 14.77 -7.30 20.93
CA ALA A 21 15.15 -7.67 19.56
C ALA A 21 14.14 -7.13 18.56
N ALA A 22 12.84 -7.20 18.88
CA ALA A 22 11.79 -6.65 18.02
C ALA A 22 11.96 -5.14 17.82
N ALA A 23 12.31 -4.42 18.89
CA ALA A 23 12.56 -2.98 18.80
C ALA A 23 13.75 -2.67 17.90
N VAL A 24 14.85 -3.41 18.04
CA VAL A 24 16.06 -3.20 17.22
C VAL A 24 15.77 -3.53 15.76
N LEU A 25 15.10 -4.65 15.48
CA LEU A 25 14.76 -5.05 14.11
C LEU A 25 13.87 -4.00 13.44
N THR A 26 12.87 -3.47 14.17
CA THR A 26 12.02 -2.41 13.64
C THR A 26 12.87 -1.18 13.29
N ALA A 27 13.78 -0.83 14.16
CA ALA A 27 14.67 0.32 13.95
C ALA A 27 15.61 0.13 12.75
N THR A 28 16.02 -1.12 12.46
CA THR A 28 16.87 -1.39 11.29
C THR A 28 16.07 -1.55 9.99
N GLY A 29 14.74 -1.48 10.05
CA GLY A 29 13.89 -1.51 8.87
C GLY A 29 13.11 -2.80 8.67
N LEU A 30 13.20 -3.76 9.59
CA LEU A 30 12.39 -4.96 9.57
C LEU A 30 11.26 -4.78 10.58
N GLU A 31 10.19 -4.16 10.16
CA GLU A 31 9.09 -3.77 11.06
C GLU A 31 8.46 -5.00 11.72
N ILE A 32 8.50 -5.06 13.03
CA ILE A 32 7.86 -6.12 13.79
C ILE A 32 6.43 -5.69 14.11
N GLU A 33 5.48 -6.38 13.51
CA GLU A 33 4.05 -6.08 13.64
C GLU A 33 3.44 -6.71 14.90
N GLY A 34 4.11 -7.72 15.46
CA GLY A 34 3.66 -8.35 16.68
C GLY A 34 4.66 -9.35 17.21
N VAL A 35 4.58 -9.61 18.50
CA VAL A 35 5.35 -10.65 19.19
C VAL A 35 4.36 -11.55 19.92
N GLU A 36 4.41 -12.86 19.65
CA GLU A 36 3.48 -13.82 20.20
C GLU A 36 4.26 -14.92 20.91
N THR A 37 3.86 -15.27 22.12
CA THR A 37 4.44 -16.43 22.83
C THR A 37 3.68 -17.68 22.39
N VAL A 38 4.40 -18.69 21.92
CA VAL A 38 3.84 -19.94 21.44
C VAL A 38 4.40 -21.07 22.31
N GLU A 39 3.51 -21.92 22.78
CA GLU A 39 3.89 -23.08 23.59
C GLU A 39 4.18 -24.28 22.68
N ASP A 40 5.25 -25.04 22.98
CA ASP A 40 5.59 -26.24 22.21
C ASP A 40 4.44 -27.23 22.24
N ILE A 41 3.75 -27.32 23.39
CA ILE A 41 2.55 -28.14 23.54
C ILE A 41 1.47 -27.23 24.16
N PRO A 42 0.24 -27.24 23.68
CA PRO A 42 -0.81 -26.41 24.30
C PRO A 42 -0.91 -26.61 25.79
N GLY A 43 -0.88 -25.54 26.57
CA GLY A 43 -0.91 -25.55 28.01
C GLY A 43 0.47 -25.75 28.67
N GLY A 44 1.50 -26.05 27.88
CA GLY A 44 2.88 -26.16 28.38
C GLY A 44 3.11 -27.23 29.42
N LEU A 45 2.24 -28.20 29.50
CA LEU A 45 2.24 -29.26 30.53
C LEU A 45 2.16 -28.69 31.96
N LYS A 46 1.58 -27.52 32.13
CA LYS A 46 1.43 -26.87 33.43
C LYS A 46 0.50 -27.69 34.32
N GLY A 47 0.93 -27.95 35.55
CA GLY A 47 0.17 -28.75 36.54
C GLY A 47 0.39 -30.24 36.43
N LEU A 48 1.19 -30.68 35.47
CA LEU A 48 1.53 -32.09 35.30
C LEU A 48 2.88 -32.36 35.95
N VAL A 49 2.96 -33.46 36.70
CA VAL A 49 4.18 -33.84 37.38
C VAL A 49 4.41 -35.34 37.20
N VAL A 50 5.65 -35.76 37.41
CA VAL A 50 5.99 -37.17 37.49
C VAL A 50 5.50 -37.70 38.85
N GLY A 51 4.83 -38.85 38.83
CA GLY A 51 4.44 -39.53 40.05
C GLY A 51 4.84 -40.99 40.00
N LYS A 52 5.01 -41.59 41.18
CA LYS A 52 5.27 -43.02 41.30
C LYS A 52 4.08 -43.71 41.96
N ILE A 53 3.54 -44.74 41.31
CA ILE A 53 2.45 -45.52 41.88
C ILE A 53 3.04 -46.39 42.99
N THR A 54 2.71 -46.01 44.20
CA THR A 54 3.22 -46.77 45.38
C THR A 54 2.34 -47.94 45.71
N ASP A 55 1.05 -47.89 45.36
CA ASP A 55 0.11 -49.00 45.64
C ASP A 55 -1.00 -48.91 44.58
N CYS A 56 -1.44 -50.08 44.11
CA CYS A 56 -2.46 -50.15 43.03
C CYS A 56 -3.33 -51.37 43.29
N ASN A 57 -4.59 -51.10 43.62
CA ASN A 57 -5.53 -52.15 44.02
C ASN A 57 -6.83 -52.09 43.23
N GLN A 58 -7.50 -53.20 43.08
CA GLN A 58 -8.79 -53.27 42.39
C GLN A 58 -9.79 -52.33 43.09
N HIS A 59 -10.57 -51.59 42.33
CA HIS A 59 -11.64 -50.74 42.86
C HIS A 59 -12.72 -51.66 43.47
N PRO A 60 -13.19 -51.35 44.68
CA PRO A 60 -14.18 -52.23 45.34
C PRO A 60 -15.53 -52.27 44.66
N ASN A 61 -15.89 -51.26 43.88
CA ASN A 61 -17.21 -51.16 43.26
C ASN A 61 -17.17 -51.08 41.73
N ALA A 62 -16.02 -51.45 41.11
CA ALA A 62 -15.92 -51.33 39.64
C ALA A 62 -14.83 -52.28 39.11
N ASP A 63 -15.21 -53.13 38.15
CA ASP A 63 -14.31 -54.17 37.61
C ASP A 63 -13.15 -53.63 36.76
N ARG A 64 -13.36 -52.48 36.13
CA ARG A 64 -12.36 -51.90 35.18
C ARG A 64 -11.56 -50.76 35.78
N LEU A 65 -11.77 -50.43 37.05
CA LEU A 65 -11.08 -49.36 37.74
C LEU A 65 -10.12 -49.86 38.79
N ARG A 66 -9.07 -49.09 39.00
CA ARG A 66 -8.10 -49.36 40.07
C ARG A 66 -7.93 -48.14 40.97
N CYS A 67 -7.74 -48.35 42.24
CA CYS A 67 -7.47 -47.30 43.22
C CYS A 67 -5.97 -47.22 43.42
N CYS A 68 -5.35 -46.15 43.08
CA CYS A 68 -3.90 -45.97 43.12
C CYS A 68 -3.52 -44.95 44.18
N LYS A 69 -2.42 -45.25 44.87
CA LYS A 69 -1.73 -44.23 45.68
C LYS A 69 -0.51 -43.83 44.91
N VAL A 70 -0.34 -42.49 44.69
CA VAL A 70 0.70 -41.96 43.82
C VAL A 70 1.52 -40.92 44.57
N ASP A 71 2.80 -41.17 44.65
CA ASP A 71 3.76 -40.23 45.26
C ASP A 71 4.12 -39.19 44.22
N VAL A 72 3.79 -37.91 44.50
CA VAL A 72 4.09 -36.80 43.61
C VAL A 72 5.16 -35.85 44.19
N GLY A 73 6.00 -36.37 45.07
CA GLY A 73 7.11 -35.61 45.65
C GLY A 73 6.63 -34.68 46.76
N GLY A 74 6.56 -35.20 47.96
CA GLY A 74 6.15 -34.45 49.13
C GLY A 74 4.73 -34.75 49.59
N GLU A 75 3.92 -35.41 48.76
CA GLU A 75 2.60 -35.89 49.16
C GLU A 75 2.23 -37.12 48.35
N GLU A 76 1.26 -37.85 48.85
CA GLU A 76 0.74 -39.06 48.22
C GLU A 76 -0.74 -38.80 47.88
N LEU A 77 -1.10 -38.97 46.63
CA LEU A 77 -2.46 -38.71 46.14
C LEU A 77 -3.22 -40.02 45.93
N ASP A 78 -4.51 -40.01 46.27
CA ASP A 78 -5.43 -41.09 45.94
C ASP A 78 -6.05 -40.79 44.61
N ILE A 79 -5.82 -41.65 43.61
CA ILE A 79 -6.30 -41.44 42.24
C ILE A 79 -6.93 -42.73 41.73
N VAL A 80 -8.13 -42.63 41.19
CA VAL A 80 -8.83 -43.76 40.54
C VAL A 80 -8.45 -43.72 39.03
N CYS A 81 -7.99 -44.85 38.52
CA CYS A 81 -7.50 -44.98 37.13
C CYS A 81 -8.19 -46.16 36.44
N GLY A 82 -8.67 -45.89 35.20
CA GLY A 82 -9.30 -46.90 34.38
C GLY A 82 -8.37 -47.50 33.32
N ALA A 83 -7.11 -47.10 33.30
CA ALA A 83 -6.16 -47.62 32.33
C ALA A 83 -5.77 -49.04 32.63
N PRO A 84 -5.66 -49.91 31.61
CA PRO A 84 -5.34 -51.32 31.84
C PRO A 84 -3.91 -51.57 32.33
N ASN A 85 -2.99 -50.61 32.10
CA ASN A 85 -1.58 -50.77 32.47
C ASN A 85 -1.19 -50.18 33.83
N ALA A 86 -2.15 -49.63 34.58
CA ALA A 86 -1.85 -49.10 35.91
C ALA A 86 -1.36 -50.20 36.83
N ALA A 87 -0.19 -50.04 37.47
CA ALA A 87 0.43 -51.03 38.31
C ALA A 87 1.38 -50.41 39.31
N THR A 88 1.55 -51.05 40.47
CA THR A 88 2.48 -50.61 41.49
C THR A 88 3.92 -50.57 40.94
N GLY A 89 4.64 -49.54 41.31
CA GLY A 89 6.04 -49.33 40.91
C GLY A 89 6.28 -48.52 39.66
N LEU A 90 5.24 -48.19 38.89
CA LEU A 90 5.38 -47.40 37.65
C LEU A 90 5.57 -45.94 37.97
N ASN A 91 6.47 -45.32 37.21
CA ASN A 91 6.51 -43.84 37.08
C ASN A 91 5.51 -43.42 36.02
N VAL A 92 4.67 -42.48 36.36
CA VAL A 92 3.53 -42.09 35.54
C VAL A 92 3.40 -40.57 35.50
N LEU A 93 2.60 -40.09 34.54
CA LEU A 93 2.32 -38.66 34.39
C LEU A 93 1.02 -38.36 35.16
N VAL A 94 1.10 -37.43 36.09
CA VAL A 94 -0.02 -37.11 36.99
C VAL A 94 -0.49 -35.67 36.73
N ALA A 95 -1.79 -35.51 36.42
CA ALA A 95 -2.44 -34.22 36.39
C ALA A 95 -3.03 -33.94 37.76
N THR A 96 -2.51 -32.92 38.45
CA THR A 96 -2.98 -32.55 39.78
C THR A 96 -4.31 -31.80 39.69
N VAL A 97 -5.07 -31.74 40.78
CA VAL A 97 -6.33 -31.03 40.85
C VAL A 97 -6.11 -29.55 40.48
N GLY A 98 -6.94 -29.01 39.58
CA GLY A 98 -6.83 -27.65 39.08
C GLY A 98 -6.12 -27.53 37.73
N THR A 99 -5.50 -28.61 37.27
CA THR A 99 -4.82 -28.62 35.95
C THR A 99 -5.84 -28.66 34.82
N THR A 100 -5.59 -27.86 33.80
CA THR A 100 -6.35 -27.91 32.54
C THR A 100 -5.58 -28.75 31.54
N LEU A 101 -6.20 -29.84 31.07
CA LEU A 101 -5.63 -30.71 30.04
C LEU A 101 -6.05 -30.26 28.64
N HIS A 102 -5.13 -30.40 27.69
CA HIS A 102 -5.35 -30.06 26.29
C HIS A 102 -5.11 -31.31 25.43
N PRO A 103 -6.13 -32.16 25.27
CA PRO A 103 -5.95 -33.43 24.53
C PRO A 103 -5.63 -33.18 23.06
N SER A 104 -4.99 -34.14 22.40
CA SER A 104 -4.71 -34.12 20.98
C SER A 104 -6.01 -34.09 20.17
N SER A 105 -7.09 -34.63 20.67
CA SER A 105 -8.44 -34.52 20.06
C SER A 105 -9.45 -34.26 21.17
N GLY A 106 -10.42 -33.40 20.87
CA GLY A 106 -11.46 -33.05 21.81
C GLY A 106 -11.20 -31.72 22.53
N GLU A 107 -12.11 -31.35 23.41
CA GLU A 107 -12.06 -30.10 24.12
C GLU A 107 -11.20 -30.18 25.37
N SER A 108 -10.60 -29.06 25.76
CA SER A 108 -9.87 -28.88 26.99
C SER A 108 -10.81 -29.08 28.16
N PHE A 109 -10.29 -29.68 29.25
CA PHE A 109 -11.06 -29.88 30.47
C PHE A 109 -10.17 -29.73 31.69
N LYS A 110 -10.80 -29.40 32.83
CA LYS A 110 -10.09 -29.12 34.07
C LYS A 110 -10.24 -30.32 35.04
N ILE A 111 -9.15 -30.71 35.66
CA ILE A 111 -9.14 -31.80 36.63
C ILE A 111 -9.71 -31.31 37.96
N LYS A 112 -10.72 -32.01 38.44
CA LYS A 112 -11.40 -31.66 39.67
C LYS A 112 -11.23 -32.75 40.71
N LYS A 113 -11.22 -32.35 41.97
CA LYS A 113 -11.30 -33.28 43.09
C LYS A 113 -12.68 -33.94 43.11
N GLY A 114 -12.73 -35.22 43.29
CA GLY A 114 -14.01 -35.91 43.30
C GLY A 114 -13.96 -37.34 43.80
N LYS A 115 -15.08 -38.01 43.65
CA LYS A 115 -15.21 -39.42 43.92
C LYS A 115 -15.68 -40.18 42.70
N ILE A 116 -15.07 -41.30 42.43
CA ILE A 116 -15.46 -42.13 41.29
C ILE A 116 -15.95 -43.45 41.89
N ARG A 117 -17.24 -43.70 41.79
CA ARG A 117 -17.95 -44.85 42.34
C ARG A 117 -17.63 -45.07 43.83
N GLY A 118 -17.60 -43.93 44.57
CA GLY A 118 -17.40 -43.96 46.03
C GLY A 118 -15.98 -43.77 46.49
N GLU A 119 -14.97 -43.91 45.60
CA GLU A 119 -13.56 -43.80 46.00
C GLU A 119 -13.01 -42.43 45.58
N VAL A 120 -12.22 -41.84 46.48
CA VAL A 120 -11.65 -40.51 46.28
C VAL A 120 -10.65 -40.53 45.11
N SER A 121 -10.73 -39.49 44.24
CA SER A 121 -9.74 -39.30 43.20
C SER A 121 -9.30 -37.82 43.19
N ASN A 122 -8.05 -37.58 43.49
CA ASN A 122 -7.45 -36.25 43.64
C ASN A 122 -6.44 -35.99 42.53
N GLY A 123 -6.83 -36.26 41.29
CA GLY A 123 -5.99 -36.09 40.13
C GLY A 123 -6.32 -37.11 39.06
N MET A 124 -5.50 -37.16 38.04
CA MET A 124 -5.67 -38.08 36.94
C MET A 124 -4.32 -38.58 36.45
N LEU A 125 -4.23 -39.89 36.22
CA LEU A 125 -3.08 -40.49 35.53
C LEU A 125 -3.34 -40.36 34.02
N CYS A 126 -2.33 -39.88 33.28
CA CYS A 126 -2.55 -39.44 31.90
C CYS A 126 -1.86 -40.29 30.86
N GLY A 127 -2.55 -40.55 29.76
CA GLY A 127 -1.97 -41.07 28.53
C GLY A 127 -1.40 -39.96 27.66
N ALA A 128 -0.58 -40.32 26.70
CA ALA A 128 0.09 -39.35 25.82
C ALA A 128 -0.88 -38.45 25.07
N ASP A 129 -1.95 -39.02 24.54
CA ASP A 129 -2.95 -38.27 23.77
C ASP A 129 -3.76 -37.29 24.61
N GLU A 130 -3.85 -37.57 25.91
CA GLU A 130 -4.63 -36.70 26.82
C GLU A 130 -3.92 -35.41 27.15
N VAL A 131 -2.61 -35.35 26.94
CA VAL A 131 -1.79 -34.17 27.27
C VAL A 131 -1.05 -33.59 26.03
N GLY A 132 -1.29 -34.12 24.85
CA GLY A 132 -0.67 -33.61 23.63
C GLY A 132 0.75 -34.10 23.36
N LEU A 133 1.16 -35.21 24.03
CA LEU A 133 2.53 -35.76 23.93
C LEU A 133 2.65 -36.87 22.87
N GLY A 134 1.57 -37.33 22.28
CA GLY A 134 1.64 -38.37 21.30
C GLY A 134 0.30 -39.03 21.02
N PRO A 135 0.29 -40.17 20.30
CA PRO A 135 -0.97 -40.85 19.98
C PRO A 135 -1.47 -41.67 21.17
N ASN A 136 -2.73 -42.05 21.12
CA ASN A 136 -3.35 -42.92 22.10
C ASN A 136 -2.72 -44.30 22.00
N THR A 137 -2.10 -44.76 23.10
CA THR A 137 -1.47 -46.09 23.20
C THR A 137 -2.33 -47.08 23.95
N GLY A 138 -3.55 -46.70 24.31
CA GLY A 138 -4.47 -47.58 25.04
C GLY A 138 -4.31 -47.60 26.56
N GLY A 139 -3.44 -46.74 27.11
CA GLY A 139 -3.20 -46.66 28.52
C GLY A 139 -2.49 -45.39 28.95
N ILE A 140 -2.08 -45.35 30.20
CA ILE A 140 -1.31 -44.25 30.77
C ILE A 140 0.15 -44.30 30.28
N MET A 141 0.81 -43.16 30.27
CA MET A 141 2.25 -43.11 29.94
C MET A 141 3.06 -43.75 31.08
N GLU A 142 3.98 -44.62 30.69
CA GLU A 142 4.96 -45.19 31.62
C GLU A 142 6.27 -44.45 31.41
N LEU A 143 6.77 -43.80 32.46
CA LEU A 143 7.94 -42.91 32.35
C LEU A 143 9.19 -43.65 32.88
N GLU A 144 10.36 -43.11 32.55
CA GLU A 144 11.63 -43.66 33.00
C GLU A 144 11.71 -43.69 34.53
N SER A 145 12.20 -44.82 35.07
CA SER A 145 12.30 -45.02 36.54
C SER A 145 13.29 -44.05 37.18
N SER A 146 14.20 -43.46 36.40
CA SER A 146 15.19 -42.51 36.91
C SER A 146 14.59 -41.18 37.30
N LEU A 147 13.37 -40.85 36.81
CA LEU A 147 12.72 -39.56 37.09
C LEU A 147 12.19 -39.55 38.52
N ALA A 148 12.52 -38.53 39.30
CA ALA A 148 12.07 -38.40 40.69
C ALA A 148 10.60 -37.95 40.73
N PRO A 149 9.79 -38.51 41.63
CA PRO A 149 8.43 -38.01 41.84
C PRO A 149 8.44 -36.52 42.18
N GLY A 150 7.51 -35.81 41.61
CA GLY A 150 7.43 -34.36 41.78
C GLY A 150 8.16 -33.53 40.70
N THR A 151 8.95 -34.17 39.83
CA THR A 151 9.58 -33.50 38.70
C THR A 151 8.50 -32.93 37.82
N LEU A 152 8.65 -31.68 37.45
CA LEU A 152 7.68 -31.03 36.51
C LEU A 152 7.73 -31.76 35.17
N ALA A 153 6.56 -32.04 34.61
CA ALA A 153 6.49 -32.68 33.28
C ALA A 153 7.17 -31.86 32.22
N SER A 154 7.06 -30.55 32.29
CA SER A 154 7.72 -29.67 31.34
C SER A 154 9.25 -29.83 31.35
N GLU A 155 9.83 -30.09 32.53
CA GLU A 155 11.27 -30.36 32.64
C GLU A 155 11.60 -31.75 32.09
N ALA A 156 10.79 -32.74 32.46
CA ALA A 156 11.03 -34.15 32.08
C ALA A 156 10.97 -34.32 30.55
N PHE A 157 10.08 -33.59 29.89
CA PHE A 157 9.90 -33.66 28.43
C PHE A 157 10.55 -32.54 27.68
N ASN A 158 11.27 -31.66 28.37
CA ASN A 158 11.97 -30.52 27.78
C ASN A 158 11.03 -29.67 26.90
N VAL A 159 9.86 -29.36 27.44
CA VAL A 159 8.82 -28.57 26.79
C VAL A 159 8.93 -27.13 27.26
N GLY A 160 8.91 -26.20 26.33
CA GLY A 160 9.05 -24.80 26.66
C GLY A 160 8.16 -23.94 25.79
N THR A 161 8.58 -22.67 25.64
CA THR A 161 7.89 -21.68 24.81
C THR A 161 8.86 -21.09 23.80
N ASP A 162 8.30 -20.55 22.74
CA ASP A 162 9.05 -19.79 21.74
C ASP A 162 8.35 -18.45 21.60
N GLU A 163 9.09 -17.44 21.21
CA GLU A 163 8.54 -16.13 20.89
C GLU A 163 8.64 -15.95 19.40
N VAL A 164 7.51 -15.66 18.76
CA VAL A 164 7.40 -15.54 17.31
C VAL A 164 7.23 -14.07 16.96
N LEU A 165 8.10 -13.58 16.10
CA LEU A 165 8.08 -12.21 15.63
C LEU A 165 7.40 -12.18 14.25
N GLU A 166 6.41 -11.34 14.09
CA GLU A 166 5.75 -11.16 12.79
C GLU A 166 6.37 -9.95 12.12
N ILE A 167 7.03 -10.18 10.98
CA ILE A 167 7.75 -9.15 10.23
C ILE A 167 6.92 -8.71 9.02
N GLY A 168 6.67 -7.41 8.91
CA GLY A 168 6.11 -6.80 7.71
C GLY A 168 7.24 -6.56 6.72
N LEU A 169 7.62 -7.59 5.97
CA LEU A 169 8.78 -7.55 5.09
C LEU A 169 8.48 -6.78 3.81
N THR A 170 9.22 -5.71 3.57
CA THR A 170 9.10 -4.96 2.31
C THR A 170 9.84 -5.70 1.19
N PRO A 171 9.40 -5.57 -0.07
CA PRO A 171 10.03 -6.33 -1.18
C PRO A 171 11.52 -6.07 -1.39
N ASN A 172 12.01 -4.91 -0.98
CA ASN A 172 13.43 -4.58 -1.12
C ASN A 172 14.33 -5.25 -0.07
N ARG A 173 13.73 -5.87 0.95
CA ARG A 173 14.52 -6.51 2.02
C ARG A 173 14.61 -8.02 1.81
N ASN A 174 14.98 -8.42 0.59
CA ASN A 174 15.17 -9.83 0.25
C ASN A 174 16.33 -10.49 1.03
N ASP A 175 17.17 -9.70 1.66
CA ASP A 175 18.22 -10.20 2.55
C ASP A 175 17.67 -10.91 3.79
N ALA A 176 16.43 -10.64 4.17
CA ALA A 176 15.85 -11.10 5.44
C ALA A 176 14.63 -11.99 5.22
N MET A 177 14.68 -12.85 4.21
CA MET A 177 13.57 -13.76 3.88
C MET A 177 13.63 -15.09 4.64
N GLY A 178 14.55 -15.21 5.58
CA GLY A 178 14.71 -16.37 6.45
C GLY A 178 15.37 -15.95 7.74
N HIS A 179 15.48 -16.89 8.67
CA HIS A 179 16.04 -16.62 9.99
C HIS A 179 17.50 -16.17 9.93
N TYR A 180 18.27 -16.74 8.98
CA TYR A 180 19.66 -16.40 8.77
C TYR A 180 19.82 -14.89 8.48
N GLY A 181 19.03 -14.35 7.55
CA GLY A 181 19.11 -12.93 7.19
C GLY A 181 18.62 -12.01 8.29
N VAL A 182 17.57 -12.42 9.00
CA VAL A 182 17.05 -11.64 10.13
C VAL A 182 18.11 -11.57 11.24
N ALA A 183 18.79 -12.68 11.50
CA ALA A 183 19.86 -12.71 12.50
C ALA A 183 21.01 -11.79 12.13
N ARG A 184 21.39 -11.74 10.84
CA ARG A 184 22.43 -10.81 10.36
C ARG A 184 22.05 -9.37 10.67
N ASP A 185 20.81 -9.01 10.40
CA ASP A 185 20.34 -7.64 10.61
C ASP A 185 20.31 -7.29 12.10
N LEU A 186 19.81 -8.20 12.91
CA LEU A 186 19.79 -8.01 14.37
C LEU A 186 21.20 -7.82 14.90
N ARG A 187 22.15 -8.63 14.45
CA ARG A 187 23.55 -8.51 14.87
C ARG A 187 24.10 -7.11 14.56
N ALA A 188 23.89 -6.64 13.33
CA ALA A 188 24.36 -5.33 12.93
C ALA A 188 23.78 -4.23 13.82
N GLY A 189 22.49 -4.31 14.11
CA GLY A 189 21.81 -3.35 14.97
C GLY A 189 22.31 -3.36 16.42
N LEU A 190 22.54 -4.55 16.95
CA LEU A 190 23.02 -4.69 18.33
C LEU A 190 24.47 -4.25 18.49
N LEU A 191 25.33 -4.58 17.52
CA LEU A 191 26.75 -4.18 17.56
C LEU A 191 26.92 -2.66 17.50
N HIS A 192 26.04 -1.97 16.77
CA HIS A 192 26.21 -0.55 16.47
C HIS A 192 25.25 0.36 17.22
N GLY A 193 24.39 -0.21 18.06
CA GLY A 193 23.48 0.61 18.87
C GLY A 193 22.48 1.39 18.03
N THR A 194 21.84 0.75 17.05
CA THR A 194 20.76 1.38 16.29
C THR A 194 19.73 1.97 17.26
N ILE A 195 19.44 1.23 18.34
CA ILE A 195 18.79 1.79 19.52
C ILE A 195 19.89 1.88 20.57
N LYS A 196 20.20 3.09 20.99
CA LYS A 196 21.34 3.39 21.85
C LYS A 196 21.37 2.55 23.15
N GLU A 197 20.21 2.30 23.72
CA GLU A 197 20.07 1.60 25.00
C GLU A 197 20.07 0.07 24.86
N ILE A 198 20.00 -0.46 23.64
CA ILE A 198 19.93 -1.91 23.38
C ILE A 198 21.12 -2.30 22.51
N THR A 199 22.21 -2.68 23.17
CA THR A 199 23.46 -3.07 22.49
C THR A 199 24.01 -4.34 23.12
N GLU A 200 24.84 -5.03 22.35
CA GLU A 200 25.58 -6.19 22.86
C GLU A 200 26.90 -6.31 22.11
N GLU A 201 28.01 -6.37 22.85
CA GLU A 201 29.33 -6.54 22.27
C GLU A 201 29.67 -8.03 22.18
N GLY A 202 30.66 -8.37 21.34
CA GLY A 202 31.19 -9.71 21.28
C GLY A 202 30.29 -10.73 20.59
N LEU A 203 29.29 -10.29 19.87
CA LEU A 203 28.39 -11.20 19.14
C LEU A 203 29.17 -11.89 18.01
N ARG A 204 29.02 -13.19 17.92
CA ARG A 204 29.69 -13.98 16.85
C ARG A 204 29.07 -13.68 15.49
N GLU A 205 29.81 -13.96 14.44
CA GLU A 205 29.30 -13.83 13.09
C GLU A 205 28.15 -14.83 12.86
N VAL A 206 27.18 -14.41 12.07
CA VAL A 206 26.07 -15.27 11.64
C VAL A 206 26.55 -16.03 10.39
N VAL A 207 26.56 -17.36 10.50
CA VAL A 207 27.06 -18.21 9.43
C VAL A 207 26.05 -19.30 9.08
N VAL A 208 26.12 -19.78 7.84
CA VAL A 208 25.31 -20.93 7.43
C VAL A 208 25.72 -22.14 8.26
N PRO A 209 24.76 -22.92 8.77
CA PRO A 209 25.12 -24.11 9.55
C PRO A 209 26.02 -25.05 8.76
N ASP A 210 27.06 -25.55 9.41
CA ASP A 210 28.04 -26.42 8.79
C ASP A 210 27.39 -27.74 8.34
N SER A 211 27.82 -28.27 7.21
CA SER A 211 27.35 -29.53 6.68
C SER A 211 28.45 -30.16 5.82
N GLU A 212 28.41 -31.47 5.71
CA GLU A 212 29.40 -32.20 4.93
C GLU A 212 29.29 -31.81 3.46
N GLY A 213 30.40 -31.78 2.77
CA GLY A 213 30.45 -31.44 1.36
C GLY A 213 29.72 -32.46 0.50
N LEU A 214 29.16 -31.98 -0.61
CA LEU A 214 28.60 -32.83 -1.66
C LEU A 214 29.53 -32.72 -2.87
N ASP A 215 29.72 -33.85 -3.56
CA ASP A 215 30.38 -33.85 -4.84
C ASP A 215 29.34 -33.66 -5.95
N PHE A 216 29.30 -32.50 -6.51
CA PHE A 216 28.30 -32.14 -7.52
C PHE A 216 28.60 -32.69 -8.91
N SER A 217 29.68 -33.51 -9.05
CA SER A 217 30.06 -34.13 -10.31
C SER A 217 29.69 -35.61 -10.41
N THR A 218 29.03 -36.16 -9.38
CA THR A 218 28.77 -37.59 -9.30
C THR A 218 27.53 -38.04 -10.09
N GLY A 219 26.73 -37.11 -10.58
CA GLY A 219 25.51 -37.43 -11.34
C GLY A 219 24.38 -37.86 -10.43
N LEU A 220 23.27 -38.29 -11.03
CA LEU A 220 22.02 -38.57 -10.31
C LEU A 220 21.56 -40.03 -10.49
N GLY A 221 22.48 -40.95 -10.59
CA GLY A 221 22.17 -42.35 -10.94
C GLY A 221 21.75 -42.43 -12.40
N SER A 222 20.60 -43.05 -12.65
CA SER A 222 20.08 -43.15 -14.02
C SER A 222 19.34 -41.90 -14.51
N MET A 223 19.04 -41.01 -13.57
CA MET A 223 18.31 -39.73 -13.86
C MET A 223 19.19 -38.79 -14.69
N LYS A 224 18.60 -38.21 -15.72
CA LYS A 224 19.24 -37.20 -16.54
C LYS A 224 18.51 -35.86 -16.33
N ALA A 225 19.25 -34.77 -16.38
CA ALA A 225 18.68 -33.45 -16.14
C ALA A 225 19.30 -32.42 -17.06
N ARG A 226 18.49 -31.47 -17.51
CA ARG A 226 18.96 -30.33 -18.27
C ARG A 226 18.07 -29.11 -18.06
N VAL A 227 18.65 -27.94 -18.27
CA VAL A 227 17.94 -26.68 -18.24
C VAL A 227 17.88 -26.12 -19.66
N GLU A 228 16.68 -26.05 -20.24
CA GLU A 228 16.45 -25.42 -21.55
C GLU A 228 16.28 -23.90 -21.42
N ALA A 229 15.55 -23.45 -20.40
CA ALA A 229 15.31 -22.03 -20.18
C ALA A 229 16.37 -21.44 -19.24
N LYS A 230 17.61 -21.34 -19.70
CA LYS A 230 18.75 -20.93 -18.88
C LYS A 230 18.67 -19.50 -18.39
N ASP A 231 18.01 -18.65 -19.16
CA ASP A 231 17.80 -17.24 -18.77
C ASP A 231 16.81 -17.10 -17.58
N LEU A 232 15.95 -18.10 -17.38
CA LEU A 232 14.96 -18.10 -16.30
C LEU A 232 15.36 -18.98 -15.12
N ALA A 233 16.33 -19.90 -15.32
CA ALA A 233 16.85 -20.76 -14.26
C ALA A 233 18.37 -20.79 -14.41
N SER A 234 19.01 -19.75 -13.89
CA SER A 234 20.45 -19.58 -14.08
C SER A 234 21.29 -20.48 -13.17
N LYS A 235 20.68 -21.00 -12.09
CA LYS A 235 21.30 -22.01 -11.24
C LYS A 235 20.26 -23.08 -10.92
N TYR A 236 20.63 -24.33 -11.09
CA TYR A 236 19.74 -25.47 -10.87
C TYR A 236 20.57 -26.65 -10.38
N THR A 237 20.39 -27.01 -9.12
CA THR A 237 21.14 -28.09 -8.47
C THR A 237 20.18 -29.17 -8.04
N LEU A 238 20.54 -30.43 -8.32
CA LEU A 238 19.74 -31.60 -7.90
C LEU A 238 20.61 -32.52 -7.04
N VAL A 239 19.99 -33.16 -6.05
CA VAL A 239 20.64 -34.18 -5.21
C VAL A 239 19.72 -35.39 -5.16
N ALA A 240 20.24 -36.59 -5.44
CA ALA A 240 19.51 -37.85 -5.36
C ALA A 240 19.90 -38.58 -4.08
N ILE A 241 18.90 -38.97 -3.27
CA ILE A 241 19.12 -39.73 -2.02
C ILE A 241 18.24 -40.98 -2.04
N ASP A 242 18.86 -42.15 -1.84
CA ASP A 242 18.17 -43.42 -1.85
C ASP A 242 18.10 -43.99 -0.42
N GLY A 243 17.11 -44.83 -0.17
CA GLY A 243 16.97 -45.55 1.10
C GLY A 243 16.35 -44.74 2.21
N VAL A 244 15.59 -43.69 1.89
CA VAL A 244 14.91 -42.87 2.91
C VAL A 244 13.69 -43.60 3.45
N GLU A 245 13.39 -43.39 4.73
CA GLU A 245 12.17 -43.88 5.36
C GLU A 245 11.30 -42.68 5.72
N ILE A 246 10.13 -42.58 5.09
CA ILE A 246 9.22 -41.46 5.33
C ILE A 246 8.47 -41.68 6.63
N LYS A 247 8.60 -40.74 7.55
CA LYS A 247 7.96 -40.76 8.88
C LYS A 247 7.88 -39.32 9.39
N PRO A 248 7.19 -39.07 10.51
CA PRO A 248 7.15 -37.73 11.07
C PRO A 248 8.55 -37.22 11.38
N SER A 249 8.75 -35.90 11.16
CA SER A 249 10.01 -35.26 11.50
C SER A 249 10.18 -35.16 13.02
N PRO A 250 11.40 -34.90 13.51
CA PRO A 250 11.64 -34.78 14.96
C PRO A 250 10.76 -33.71 15.61
N ASP A 251 10.46 -33.86 16.86
CA ASP A 251 9.57 -32.97 17.61
C ASP A 251 10.02 -31.52 17.57
N HIS A 252 11.32 -31.26 17.67
CA HIS A 252 11.82 -29.88 17.64
C HIS A 252 11.60 -29.22 16.28
N VAL A 253 11.61 -30.02 15.21
CA VAL A 253 11.36 -29.55 13.85
C VAL A 253 9.88 -29.21 13.70
N GLN A 254 9.01 -30.08 14.16
CA GLN A 254 7.57 -29.86 14.12
C GLN A 254 7.18 -28.62 14.93
N SER A 255 7.76 -28.45 16.12
CA SER A 255 7.51 -27.28 16.97
C SER A 255 7.93 -25.99 16.27
N PHE A 256 9.10 -25.98 15.64
CA PHE A 256 9.58 -24.83 14.90
C PHE A 256 8.63 -24.46 13.74
N LEU A 257 8.26 -25.46 12.95
CA LEU A 257 7.39 -25.20 11.78
C LEU A 257 6.02 -24.70 12.22
N LYS A 258 5.41 -25.34 13.22
CA LYS A 258 4.11 -24.91 13.75
C LYS A 258 4.18 -23.48 14.28
N ALA A 259 5.26 -23.13 14.97
CA ALA A 259 5.43 -21.79 15.55
C ALA A 259 5.36 -20.71 14.47
N ILE A 260 5.93 -20.99 13.31
CA ILE A 260 5.94 -20.01 12.18
C ILE A 260 4.78 -20.23 11.21
N GLY A 261 3.80 -21.06 11.57
CA GLY A 261 2.57 -21.22 10.78
C GLY A 261 2.66 -22.20 9.62
N VAL A 262 3.63 -23.13 9.68
CA VAL A 262 3.82 -24.15 8.64
C VAL A 262 3.40 -25.51 9.19
N ALA A 263 2.47 -26.19 8.52
CA ALA A 263 2.01 -27.50 8.94
C ALA A 263 3.07 -28.57 8.67
N PRO A 264 3.50 -29.35 9.67
CA PRO A 264 4.39 -30.48 9.41
C PRO A 264 3.71 -31.53 8.54
N ILE A 265 4.48 -32.15 7.64
CA ILE A 265 3.96 -33.17 6.73
C ILE A 265 4.71 -34.49 6.95
N ASN A 266 5.99 -34.55 6.61
CA ASN A 266 6.84 -35.68 6.86
C ASN A 266 8.31 -35.21 6.93
N ASN A 267 9.20 -36.12 7.31
CA ASN A 267 10.59 -35.75 7.55
C ASN A 267 11.32 -35.15 6.34
N VAL A 268 10.99 -35.58 5.10
CA VAL A 268 11.65 -35.03 3.92
C VAL A 268 11.07 -33.69 3.53
N VAL A 269 9.75 -33.57 3.46
CA VAL A 269 9.10 -32.32 3.12
C VAL A 269 9.39 -31.28 4.21
N ASP A 270 9.36 -31.69 5.47
CA ASP A 270 9.68 -30.78 6.59
C ASP A 270 11.13 -30.29 6.51
N ALA A 271 12.06 -31.14 6.04
CA ALA A 271 13.46 -30.72 5.84
C ALA A 271 13.54 -29.60 4.79
N THR A 272 12.81 -29.73 3.67
CA THR A 272 12.81 -28.68 2.65
C THR A 272 12.22 -27.38 3.19
N ASN A 273 11.13 -27.44 3.94
CA ASN A 273 10.51 -26.25 4.55
C ASN A 273 11.38 -25.65 5.64
N TYR A 274 12.04 -26.51 6.41
CA TYR A 274 12.97 -26.08 7.47
C TYR A 274 14.07 -25.20 6.90
N VAL A 275 14.73 -25.67 5.82
CA VAL A 275 15.83 -24.94 5.19
C VAL A 275 15.31 -23.68 4.50
N LEU A 276 14.13 -23.74 3.87
CA LEU A 276 13.51 -22.56 3.28
C LEU A 276 13.40 -21.43 4.32
N HIS A 277 12.85 -21.74 5.49
CA HIS A 277 12.65 -20.74 6.55
C HIS A 277 13.94 -20.41 7.30
N GLU A 278 14.87 -21.38 7.36
CA GLU A 278 16.17 -21.16 7.97
C GLU A 278 17.01 -20.18 7.16
N LEU A 279 17.17 -20.44 5.86
CA LEU A 279 18.12 -19.73 4.99
C LEU A 279 17.45 -18.77 3.99
N GLY A 280 16.14 -18.90 3.77
CA GLY A 280 15.44 -18.09 2.77
C GLY A 280 15.55 -18.66 1.35
N THR A 281 15.97 -19.89 1.20
CA THR A 281 16.15 -20.55 -0.08
C THR A 281 15.12 -21.67 -0.24
N PRO A 282 14.13 -21.52 -1.12
CA PRO A 282 13.13 -22.58 -1.30
C PRO A 282 13.73 -23.82 -1.94
N LEU A 283 13.28 -24.98 -1.48
CA LEU A 283 13.71 -26.29 -1.97
C LEU A 283 12.47 -27.12 -2.29
N HIS A 284 12.64 -28.09 -3.19
CA HIS A 284 11.53 -28.97 -3.54
C HIS A 284 12.05 -30.43 -3.59
N ALA A 285 11.21 -31.37 -3.16
CA ALA A 285 11.55 -32.78 -3.19
C ALA A 285 10.57 -33.54 -4.09
N PHE A 286 11.10 -34.25 -5.07
CA PHE A 286 10.34 -35.17 -5.94
C PHE A 286 10.55 -36.59 -5.48
N ASP A 287 9.54 -37.44 -5.68
CA ASP A 287 9.73 -38.88 -5.59
C ASP A 287 10.46 -39.32 -6.86
N TYR A 288 11.70 -39.74 -6.70
CA TYR A 288 12.59 -40.10 -7.81
C TYR A 288 11.93 -41.14 -8.73
N ASP A 289 11.29 -42.14 -8.14
CA ASP A 289 10.69 -43.26 -8.90
C ASP A 289 9.40 -42.88 -9.63
N LYS A 290 8.83 -41.71 -9.34
CA LYS A 290 7.62 -41.19 -10.01
C LYS A 290 7.95 -40.31 -11.22
N ILE A 291 9.23 -40.07 -11.50
CA ILE A 291 9.64 -39.20 -12.63
C ILE A 291 9.68 -40.02 -13.91
N THR A 292 8.68 -39.76 -14.79
CA THR A 292 8.54 -40.49 -16.06
C THR A 292 9.76 -40.28 -16.95
N GLY A 293 10.30 -41.36 -17.49
CA GLY A 293 11.46 -41.30 -18.39
C GLY A 293 12.80 -41.02 -17.71
N GLU A 294 12.82 -40.96 -16.42
CA GLU A 294 14.02 -40.68 -15.63
C GLU A 294 14.75 -39.42 -16.17
N GLU A 295 13.96 -38.36 -16.41
CA GLU A 295 14.47 -37.15 -17.02
C GLU A 295 13.82 -35.93 -16.34
N VAL A 296 14.65 -34.91 -16.01
CA VAL A 296 14.17 -33.63 -15.48
C VAL A 296 14.58 -32.54 -16.47
N ILE A 297 13.60 -31.77 -16.92
CA ILE A 297 13.81 -30.69 -17.88
C ILE A 297 13.22 -29.41 -17.32
N VAL A 298 14.06 -28.38 -17.18
CA VAL A 298 13.61 -27.06 -16.79
C VAL A 298 13.33 -26.27 -18.06
N ARG A 299 12.06 -26.05 -18.37
CA ARG A 299 11.65 -25.46 -19.65
C ARG A 299 10.40 -24.60 -19.50
N LEU A 300 10.06 -23.88 -20.54
CA LEU A 300 8.78 -23.18 -20.60
C LEU A 300 7.67 -24.18 -20.92
N ALA A 301 6.48 -23.91 -20.43
CA ALA A 301 5.31 -24.72 -20.70
C ALA A 301 4.95 -24.66 -22.18
N LYS A 302 4.26 -25.69 -22.65
CA LYS A 302 3.75 -25.77 -24.03
C LYS A 302 2.32 -25.22 -24.06
N LYS A 303 1.92 -24.68 -25.19
CA LYS A 303 0.56 -24.17 -25.38
C LYS A 303 -0.46 -25.29 -25.06
N GLY A 304 -1.43 -25.01 -24.20
CA GLY A 304 -2.45 -25.97 -23.82
C GLY A 304 -2.04 -27.01 -22.79
N GLU A 305 -0.78 -26.94 -22.33
CA GLU A 305 -0.28 -27.89 -21.31
C GLU A 305 -1.00 -27.67 -19.99
N LYS A 306 -1.33 -28.77 -19.32
CA LYS A 306 -2.04 -28.70 -18.02
C LYS A 306 -1.24 -29.41 -16.92
N ILE A 307 -1.51 -29.01 -15.69
CA ILE A 307 -0.92 -29.63 -14.51
C ILE A 307 -1.99 -29.66 -13.41
N THR A 308 -2.03 -30.74 -12.65
CA THR A 308 -2.84 -30.82 -11.42
C THR A 308 -1.92 -30.55 -10.25
N THR A 309 -2.12 -29.40 -9.59
CA THR A 309 -1.25 -28.95 -8.52
C THR A 309 -1.60 -29.59 -7.17
N LEU A 310 -0.77 -29.32 -6.14
CA LEU A 310 -0.89 -29.98 -4.83
C LEU A 310 -2.24 -29.73 -4.15
N ASP A 311 -2.98 -28.71 -4.54
CA ASP A 311 -4.32 -28.42 -4.05
C ASP A 311 -5.42 -29.16 -4.83
N ASP A 312 -5.02 -30.10 -5.70
CA ASP A 312 -5.89 -30.91 -6.55
C ASP A 312 -6.67 -30.11 -7.61
N GLU A 313 -6.21 -28.89 -7.93
CA GLU A 313 -6.80 -28.11 -9.01
C GLU A 313 -6.06 -28.34 -10.32
N GLU A 314 -6.81 -28.56 -11.40
CA GLU A 314 -6.25 -28.64 -12.75
C GLU A 314 -6.06 -27.22 -13.26
N ARG A 315 -4.84 -26.91 -13.70
CA ARG A 315 -4.50 -25.57 -14.18
C ARG A 315 -3.96 -25.66 -15.60
N GLU A 316 -4.43 -24.76 -16.46
CA GLU A 316 -3.88 -24.63 -17.82
C GLU A 316 -2.68 -23.69 -17.74
N LEU A 317 -1.54 -24.17 -18.18
CA LEU A 317 -0.29 -23.39 -18.13
C LEU A 317 -0.21 -22.40 -19.29
N ASP A 318 0.40 -21.27 -19.02
CA ASP A 318 0.72 -20.26 -20.03
C ASP A 318 2.09 -20.60 -20.63
N PRO A 319 2.31 -20.42 -21.95
CA PRO A 319 3.64 -20.66 -22.54
C PRO A 319 4.78 -19.87 -21.93
N ALA A 320 4.48 -18.81 -21.18
CA ALA A 320 5.49 -18.04 -20.43
C ALA A 320 5.79 -18.63 -19.05
N ASP A 321 5.05 -19.62 -18.60
CA ASP A 321 5.31 -20.25 -17.30
C ASP A 321 6.53 -21.16 -17.39
N LEU A 322 7.45 -21.01 -16.43
CA LEU A 322 8.58 -21.90 -16.27
C LEU A 322 8.09 -23.14 -15.52
N VAL A 323 8.42 -24.32 -16.04
CA VAL A 323 8.04 -25.58 -15.42
C VAL A 323 9.24 -26.48 -15.22
N ILE A 324 9.14 -27.35 -14.22
CA ILE A 324 10.04 -28.49 -14.05
C ILE A 324 9.28 -29.67 -14.62
N ALA A 325 9.81 -30.26 -15.68
CA ALA A 325 9.11 -31.30 -16.44
C ALA A 325 9.90 -32.61 -16.46
N ASN A 326 9.17 -33.72 -16.67
CA ASN A 326 9.78 -35.01 -16.99
C ASN A 326 9.78 -35.16 -18.53
N SER A 327 10.02 -36.34 -19.04
CA SER A 327 10.10 -36.55 -20.49
C SER A 327 8.74 -36.36 -21.20
N LYS A 328 7.66 -36.28 -20.44
CA LYS A 328 6.30 -36.23 -20.99
C LYS A 328 5.53 -34.99 -20.54
N ASP A 329 5.49 -34.70 -19.23
CA ASP A 329 4.60 -33.68 -18.63
C ASP A 329 5.34 -32.75 -17.70
N ALA A 330 4.71 -31.60 -17.42
CA ALA A 330 5.16 -30.71 -16.33
C ALA A 330 4.89 -31.37 -14.98
N MET A 331 5.86 -31.30 -14.08
CA MET A 331 5.77 -31.84 -12.72
C MET A 331 5.59 -30.75 -11.67
N CYS A 332 5.89 -29.52 -12.02
CA CYS A 332 5.93 -28.41 -11.05
C CYS A 332 5.88 -27.09 -11.81
N ILE A 333 5.08 -26.15 -11.30
CA ILE A 333 5.24 -24.74 -11.75
C ILE A 333 6.46 -24.25 -10.98
N ALA A 334 7.56 -24.05 -11.69
CA ALA A 334 8.87 -23.80 -11.08
C ALA A 334 8.81 -22.66 -10.06
N GLY A 335 9.27 -22.94 -8.85
CA GLY A 335 9.32 -21.94 -7.79
C GLY A 335 7.98 -21.51 -7.23
N VAL A 336 6.87 -22.10 -7.69
CA VAL A 336 5.53 -21.72 -7.25
C VAL A 336 4.85 -22.90 -6.55
N PHE A 337 4.56 -23.98 -7.29
CA PHE A 337 3.75 -25.06 -6.71
C PHE A 337 3.97 -26.39 -7.44
N GLY A 338 4.14 -27.45 -6.66
CA GLY A 338 4.35 -28.79 -7.21
C GLY A 338 3.05 -29.46 -7.64
N SER A 339 3.19 -30.59 -8.34
CA SER A 339 2.04 -31.39 -8.74
C SER A 339 1.65 -32.38 -7.66
N ALA A 340 0.39 -32.80 -7.71
CA ALA A 340 -0.14 -33.81 -6.80
C ALA A 340 0.50 -35.20 -7.03
N GLU A 341 0.95 -35.46 -8.24
CA GLU A 341 1.44 -36.81 -8.63
C GLU A 341 2.91 -37.10 -8.30
N HIS A 342 3.75 -36.07 -8.28
CA HIS A 342 5.20 -36.25 -8.30
C HIS A 342 5.89 -36.00 -6.97
N GLY A 343 5.11 -35.62 -5.97
CA GLY A 343 5.64 -35.31 -4.64
C GLY A 343 5.96 -36.57 -3.81
N VAL A 344 6.60 -36.33 -2.68
CA VAL A 344 6.95 -37.34 -1.71
C VAL A 344 5.68 -37.84 -1.02
N SER A 345 5.53 -39.15 -0.93
CA SER A 345 4.42 -39.81 -0.22
C SER A 345 4.99 -40.78 0.84
N ASP A 346 4.09 -41.39 1.62
CA ASP A 346 4.48 -42.33 2.67
C ASP A 346 5.26 -43.54 2.13
N SER A 347 5.10 -43.87 0.87
CA SER A 347 5.76 -45.01 0.22
C SER A 347 7.06 -44.68 -0.50
N THR A 348 7.44 -43.39 -0.52
CA THR A 348 8.65 -42.92 -1.19
C THR A 348 9.89 -43.46 -0.50
N THR A 349 10.84 -44.05 -1.27
CA THR A 349 12.09 -44.56 -0.77
C THR A 349 13.31 -43.87 -1.35
N LYS A 350 13.13 -43.10 -2.42
CA LYS A 350 14.19 -42.39 -3.11
C LYS A 350 13.71 -41.02 -3.51
N VAL A 351 14.46 -39.98 -3.18
CA VAL A 351 14.04 -38.60 -3.42
C VAL A 351 15.06 -37.86 -4.29
N LEU A 352 14.55 -36.90 -5.06
CA LEU A 352 15.35 -36.00 -5.83
C LEU A 352 15.04 -34.59 -5.32
N ILE A 353 16.07 -33.93 -4.78
CA ILE A 353 15.89 -32.62 -4.15
C ILE A 353 16.43 -31.54 -5.06
N GLU A 354 15.63 -30.47 -5.24
CA GLU A 354 15.94 -29.34 -6.10
C GLU A 354 16.31 -28.13 -5.25
N SER A 355 17.39 -27.45 -5.62
CA SER A 355 17.77 -26.14 -5.09
C SER A 355 18.11 -25.27 -6.30
N ALA A 356 17.47 -24.12 -6.44
CA ALA A 356 17.55 -23.34 -7.69
C ALA A 356 17.45 -21.84 -7.47
N PHE A 357 17.96 -21.10 -8.45
CA PHE A 357 17.71 -19.69 -8.62
C PHE A 357 16.81 -19.52 -9.86
N PHE A 358 15.61 -19.01 -9.64
CA PHE A 358 14.66 -18.73 -10.74
C PHE A 358 14.51 -17.22 -10.89
N ASN A 359 14.28 -16.75 -12.11
CA ASN A 359 14.10 -15.34 -12.43
C ASN A 359 12.91 -14.77 -11.64
N PRO A 360 13.11 -13.73 -10.83
CA PRO A 360 12.03 -13.21 -9.96
C PRO A 360 10.78 -12.74 -10.72
N VAL A 361 10.97 -12.08 -11.87
CA VAL A 361 9.85 -11.54 -12.66
C VAL A 361 9.00 -12.68 -13.22
N SER A 362 9.66 -13.73 -13.73
CA SER A 362 8.97 -14.92 -14.26
C SER A 362 8.09 -15.58 -13.19
N ILE A 363 8.66 -15.77 -11.99
CA ILE A 363 7.93 -16.39 -10.88
C ILE A 363 6.75 -15.52 -10.44
N ARG A 364 6.97 -14.21 -10.31
CA ARG A 364 5.89 -13.28 -9.91
C ARG A 364 4.73 -13.32 -10.89
N LYS A 365 5.04 -13.30 -12.19
CA LYS A 365 3.99 -13.32 -13.24
C LYS A 365 3.22 -14.65 -13.23
N SER A 366 3.92 -15.77 -13.08
CA SER A 366 3.27 -17.09 -13.03
C SER A 366 2.40 -17.24 -11.78
N ALA A 367 2.89 -16.83 -10.62
CA ALA A 367 2.13 -16.91 -9.38
C ALA A 367 0.85 -16.07 -9.47
N LYS A 368 0.96 -14.86 -9.98
CA LYS A 368 -0.19 -13.96 -10.17
C LYS A 368 -1.18 -14.54 -11.17
N ARG A 369 -0.69 -15.08 -12.29
CA ARG A 369 -1.53 -15.66 -13.34
C ARG A 369 -2.41 -16.78 -12.81
N HIS A 370 -1.86 -17.62 -11.95
CA HIS A 370 -2.55 -18.76 -11.39
C HIS A 370 -3.24 -18.48 -10.04
N GLY A 371 -3.14 -17.24 -9.55
CA GLY A 371 -3.73 -16.87 -8.27
C GLY A 371 -3.09 -17.57 -7.08
N LEU A 372 -1.81 -17.91 -7.17
CA LEU A 372 -1.09 -18.64 -6.14
C LEU A 372 -0.12 -17.73 -5.37
N SER A 373 -0.06 -17.94 -4.07
CA SER A 373 0.89 -17.27 -3.20
C SER A 373 1.42 -18.33 -2.23
N THR A 374 2.65 -18.77 -2.45
CA THR A 374 3.29 -19.80 -1.64
C THR A 374 4.52 -19.24 -0.95
N ASP A 375 5.04 -19.96 0.06
CA ASP A 375 6.28 -19.56 0.72
C ASP A 375 7.45 -19.54 -0.28
N ALA A 376 7.45 -20.47 -1.24
CA ALA A 376 8.48 -20.51 -2.28
C ALA A 376 8.36 -19.32 -3.23
N SER A 377 7.16 -19.04 -3.75
CA SER A 377 6.98 -17.93 -4.69
C SER A 377 7.27 -16.59 -4.04
N PHE A 378 6.91 -16.43 -2.76
CA PHE A 378 7.20 -15.24 -1.98
C PHE A 378 8.71 -14.92 -2.03
N ARG A 379 9.55 -15.96 -1.87
CA ARG A 379 11.00 -15.75 -1.87
C ARG A 379 11.57 -15.59 -3.27
N PHE A 380 11.20 -16.48 -4.21
CA PHE A 380 11.72 -16.38 -5.57
C PHE A 380 11.37 -15.05 -6.24
N GLU A 381 10.14 -14.57 -6.05
CA GLU A 381 9.74 -13.32 -6.71
C GLU A 381 10.45 -12.08 -6.14
N ARG A 382 11.09 -12.21 -4.97
CA ARG A 382 11.84 -11.14 -4.32
C ARG A 382 13.36 -11.26 -4.53
N HIS A 383 13.83 -12.26 -5.25
CA HIS A 383 15.23 -12.48 -5.55
C HIS A 383 15.95 -13.23 -4.41
N VAL A 384 16.01 -14.55 -4.48
CA VAL A 384 16.76 -15.36 -3.50
C VAL A 384 18.26 -15.11 -3.69
N ASP A 385 19.04 -15.40 -2.66
CA ASP A 385 20.49 -15.25 -2.72
C ASP A 385 21.06 -16.24 -3.76
N PRO A 386 21.60 -15.77 -4.91
CA PRO A 386 22.08 -16.69 -5.94
C PRO A 386 23.34 -17.46 -5.54
N ASN A 387 24.03 -17.03 -4.49
CA ASN A 387 25.26 -17.68 -4.03
C ASN A 387 25.01 -18.64 -2.86
N LEU A 388 23.74 -18.86 -2.49
CA LEU A 388 23.37 -19.74 -1.36
C LEU A 388 22.77 -21.08 -1.85
N ILE A 389 22.65 -21.28 -3.15
CA ILE A 389 21.94 -22.42 -3.75
C ILE A 389 22.58 -23.74 -3.36
N ASP A 390 23.90 -23.83 -3.49
CA ASP A 390 24.61 -25.08 -3.18
C ASP A 390 24.72 -25.31 -1.68
N ALA A 391 24.87 -24.26 -0.86
CA ALA A 391 24.86 -24.38 0.59
C ALA A 391 23.52 -24.89 1.09
N ALA A 392 22.43 -24.42 0.48
CA ALA A 392 21.08 -24.92 0.84
C ALA A 392 20.90 -26.38 0.46
N ALA A 393 21.43 -26.79 -0.70
CA ALA A 393 21.41 -28.19 -1.13
C ALA A 393 22.16 -29.07 -0.14
N LYS A 394 23.36 -28.64 0.29
CA LYS A 394 24.15 -29.37 1.30
C LYS A 394 23.40 -29.46 2.64
N ARG A 395 22.82 -28.36 3.07
CA ARG A 395 22.10 -28.28 4.35
C ARG A 395 20.92 -29.25 4.37
N VAL A 396 20.06 -29.21 3.33
CA VAL A 396 18.87 -30.08 3.29
C VAL A 396 19.27 -31.56 3.17
N THR A 397 20.34 -31.84 2.43
CA THR A 397 20.86 -33.21 2.31
C THR A 397 21.27 -33.74 3.69
N ALA A 398 22.03 -32.96 4.46
CA ALA A 398 22.44 -33.35 5.80
C ALA A 398 21.22 -33.66 6.69
N LEU A 399 20.21 -32.81 6.62
CA LEU A 399 19.00 -32.97 7.42
C LEU A 399 18.18 -34.20 6.99
N VAL A 400 18.06 -34.47 5.69
CA VAL A 400 17.35 -35.64 5.21
C VAL A 400 18.06 -36.93 5.68
N LEU A 401 19.40 -36.96 5.60
CA LEU A 401 20.16 -38.13 6.07
C LEU A 401 19.98 -38.34 7.57
N GLU A 402 19.94 -37.25 8.34
CA GLU A 402 19.75 -37.32 9.78
C GLU A 402 18.32 -37.77 10.16
N TRP A 403 17.29 -37.25 9.50
CA TRP A 403 15.90 -37.47 9.90
C TRP A 403 15.21 -38.61 9.16
N ALA A 404 15.66 -38.93 7.94
CA ALA A 404 15.03 -39.99 7.14
C ALA A 404 15.99 -41.13 6.81
N GLY A 405 17.26 -41.00 7.11
CA GLY A 405 18.26 -41.97 6.74
C GLY A 405 18.57 -41.96 5.26
N GLY A 406 19.09 -43.07 4.79
CA GLY A 406 19.47 -43.20 3.37
C GLY A 406 20.91 -42.85 3.11
N SER A 407 21.25 -42.80 1.83
CA SER A 407 22.59 -42.42 1.38
C SER A 407 22.49 -41.61 0.09
N VAL A 408 23.44 -40.72 -0.11
CA VAL A 408 23.47 -39.87 -1.32
C VAL A 408 23.87 -40.74 -2.52
N VAL A 409 23.02 -40.77 -3.55
CA VAL A 409 23.33 -41.39 -4.84
C VAL A 409 24.31 -40.50 -5.59
N GLY A 410 24.07 -39.20 -5.58
CA GLY A 410 24.92 -38.22 -6.21
C GLY A 410 24.24 -36.86 -6.27
N ALA A 411 24.97 -35.92 -6.84
CA ALA A 411 24.48 -34.53 -6.98
C ALA A 411 25.00 -33.98 -8.33
N ASP A 412 24.27 -33.00 -8.85
CA ASP A 412 24.61 -32.39 -10.15
C ASP A 412 24.19 -30.90 -10.13
N GLN A 413 25.17 -30.07 -10.44
CA GLN A 413 24.89 -28.66 -10.75
C GLN A 413 24.51 -28.61 -12.23
N VAL A 414 23.25 -28.89 -12.52
CA VAL A 414 22.73 -29.03 -13.90
C VAL A 414 22.96 -27.74 -14.70
N GLU A 415 22.77 -26.62 -14.03
CA GLU A 415 23.09 -25.28 -14.55
C GLU A 415 23.74 -24.49 -13.44
N ASN A 416 24.88 -23.82 -13.76
CA ASN A 416 25.61 -23.06 -12.76
C ASN A 416 26.43 -21.97 -13.46
N ASN A 417 26.15 -20.72 -13.14
CA ASN A 417 26.87 -19.57 -13.69
C ASN A 417 28.07 -19.14 -12.82
N GLY A 418 28.44 -19.96 -11.85
CA GLY A 418 29.48 -19.60 -10.89
C GLY A 418 28.99 -18.61 -9.85
N GLU A 419 29.95 -18.03 -9.11
CA GLU A 419 29.61 -17.02 -8.11
C GLU A 419 29.12 -15.75 -8.80
N ILE A 420 28.03 -15.19 -8.31
CA ILE A 420 27.44 -13.96 -8.86
C ILE A 420 27.93 -12.78 -8.02
N ASP A 421 28.42 -11.76 -8.69
CA ASP A 421 28.85 -10.52 -8.03
C ASP A 421 27.68 -9.55 -7.88
N GLY A 422 27.66 -8.82 -6.78
CA GLY A 422 26.75 -7.71 -6.59
C GLY A 422 27.27 -6.42 -7.23
N ALA A 423 26.61 -5.32 -6.94
CA ALA A 423 26.97 -4.02 -7.51
C ALA A 423 28.29 -3.51 -6.93
N THR A 424 29.06 -2.80 -7.76
CA THR A 424 30.20 -2.00 -7.31
C THR A 424 29.74 -0.56 -7.17
N VAL A 425 29.90 0.03 -5.98
CA VAL A 425 29.44 1.38 -5.70
C VAL A 425 30.60 2.23 -5.19
N VAL A 426 30.77 3.41 -5.77
CA VAL A 426 31.74 4.40 -5.26
C VAL A 426 30.97 5.38 -4.38
N LEU A 427 31.30 5.40 -3.09
CA LEU A 427 30.65 6.27 -2.12
C LEU A 427 31.57 7.43 -1.73
N GLU A 428 31.20 8.64 -2.15
CA GLU A 428 31.94 9.84 -1.80
C GLU A 428 31.49 10.34 -0.42
N TYR A 429 32.44 10.58 0.47
CA TYR A 429 32.12 11.02 1.83
C TYR A 429 31.37 12.37 1.86
N GLU A 430 31.75 13.28 0.96
CA GLU A 430 31.08 14.59 0.90
C GLU A 430 29.60 14.42 0.54
N MET A 431 29.29 13.56 -0.44
CA MET A 431 27.92 13.26 -0.81
C MET A 431 27.17 12.63 0.37
N MET A 432 27.80 11.65 1.02
CA MET A 432 27.21 10.94 2.15
C MET A 432 26.81 11.94 3.25
N ASP A 433 27.78 12.78 3.66
CA ASP A 433 27.56 13.76 4.74
C ASP A 433 26.46 14.75 4.37
N ARG A 434 26.45 15.20 3.11
CA ARG A 434 25.44 16.16 2.63
C ARG A 434 24.04 15.54 2.64
N VAL A 435 23.90 14.30 2.19
CA VAL A 435 22.61 13.61 2.14
C VAL A 435 22.11 13.29 3.55
N ILE A 436 23.00 12.84 4.43
CA ILE A 436 22.65 12.53 5.82
C ILE A 436 22.34 13.81 6.62
N GLY A 437 23.04 14.89 6.32
CA GLY A 437 22.92 16.13 7.09
C GLY A 437 23.79 16.18 8.33
N ALA A 438 24.71 15.25 8.47
CA ALA A 438 25.65 15.16 9.59
C ALA A 438 26.88 14.37 9.15
N THR A 439 28.02 14.63 9.78
CA THR A 439 29.25 13.90 9.52
C THR A 439 29.33 12.71 10.48
N LEU A 440 29.36 11.50 9.94
CA LEU A 440 29.51 10.27 10.72
C LEU A 440 30.99 9.90 10.82
N ASP A 441 31.38 9.33 11.96
CA ASP A 441 32.71 8.81 12.14
C ASP A 441 33.06 7.79 11.06
N ARG A 442 34.20 7.94 10.39
CA ARG A 442 34.59 7.08 9.25
C ARG A 442 34.82 5.62 9.67
N ASP A 443 35.37 5.41 10.87
CA ASP A 443 35.55 4.06 11.38
C ASP A 443 34.23 3.36 11.66
N ARG A 444 33.25 4.13 12.17
CA ARG A 444 31.89 3.62 12.40
C ARG A 444 31.24 3.24 11.08
N VAL A 445 31.37 4.09 10.05
CA VAL A 445 30.83 3.80 8.72
C VAL A 445 31.42 2.49 8.19
N ALA A 446 32.76 2.32 8.29
CA ALA A 446 33.42 1.10 7.84
C ALA A 446 32.94 -0.13 8.61
N SER A 447 32.76 -0.02 9.92
CA SER A 447 32.28 -1.09 10.77
C SER A 447 30.85 -1.50 10.40
N ILE A 448 29.98 -0.53 10.16
CA ILE A 448 28.59 -0.78 9.74
C ILE A 448 28.57 -1.53 8.40
N LEU A 449 29.32 -1.05 7.42
CA LEU A 449 29.38 -1.68 6.10
C LEU A 449 29.85 -3.14 6.21
N LYS A 450 30.89 -3.38 7.02
CA LYS A 450 31.41 -4.73 7.24
C LYS A 450 30.33 -5.62 7.85
N SER A 451 29.56 -5.14 8.81
CA SER A 451 28.52 -5.94 9.46
C SER A 451 27.37 -6.29 8.51
N LEU A 452 27.24 -5.56 7.40
CA LEU A 452 26.23 -5.79 6.36
C LEU A 452 26.80 -6.56 5.17
N ASP A 453 28.02 -7.10 5.28
CA ASP A 453 28.72 -7.83 4.22
C ASP A 453 29.02 -6.95 2.99
N ILE A 454 29.04 -5.64 3.16
CA ILE A 454 29.45 -4.72 2.09
C ILE A 454 30.96 -4.55 2.21
N GLU A 455 31.69 -5.14 1.27
CA GLU A 455 33.15 -5.17 1.29
C GLU A 455 33.72 -3.85 0.79
N ILE A 456 34.75 -3.35 1.54
CA ILE A 456 35.50 -2.15 1.11
C ILE A 456 36.64 -2.61 0.25
N UNK A 457 36.35 -2.42 -0.92
CA UNK A 457 37.28 -2.84 -1.89
C UNK A 457 38.52 -2.03 -1.91
N SER A 458 38.36 -0.57 -1.81
CA SER A 458 39.45 0.40 -1.63
C SER A 458 38.94 1.66 -0.93
N SER A 459 39.83 2.40 -0.32
CA SER A 459 39.47 3.61 0.40
C SER A 459 40.49 4.70 0.21
N SER A 460 40.02 5.95 0.23
CA SER A 460 40.86 7.13 0.22
C SER A 460 40.30 8.14 1.24
N ASP A 461 40.90 9.33 1.30
CA ASP A 461 40.40 10.39 2.18
C ASP A 461 39.04 10.91 1.71
N SER A 462 38.68 10.71 0.44
CA SER A 462 37.46 11.29 -0.14
C SER A 462 36.36 10.27 -0.47
N GLU A 463 36.70 8.98 -0.63
CA GLU A 463 35.71 8.02 -1.09
C GLU A 463 36.06 6.57 -0.74
N LEU A 464 35.02 5.72 -0.80
CA LEU A 464 35.13 4.26 -0.67
C LEU A 464 34.66 3.62 -1.96
N THR A 465 35.35 2.52 -2.40
CA THR A 465 34.84 1.65 -3.46
C THR A 465 34.33 0.39 -2.78
N LEU A 466 33.08 0.09 -3.02
CA LEU A 466 32.35 -0.94 -2.26
C LEU A 466 31.81 -2.05 -3.15
N UNK A 467 31.82 -3.27 -2.69
CA UNK A 467 31.29 -4.38 -3.28
C UNK A 467 30.15 -4.81 -2.52
N VAL A 468 28.99 -4.64 -3.03
CA VAL A 468 27.73 -5.02 -2.38
C VAL A 468 27.47 -6.51 -2.59
N PRO A 469 27.04 -7.29 -1.58
CA PRO A 469 26.78 -8.72 -1.81
C PRO A 469 25.60 -8.91 -2.77
N ALA A 470 25.64 -9.98 -3.56
CA ALA A 470 24.65 -10.23 -4.61
C ALA A 470 23.24 -10.38 -4.05
N TYR A 471 23.08 -10.80 -2.79
CA TYR A 471 21.75 -10.95 -2.19
C TYR A 471 21.05 -9.61 -1.92
N ARG A 472 21.80 -8.49 -1.95
CA ARG A 472 21.21 -7.14 -1.83
C ARG A 472 21.01 -6.57 -3.23
N SER A 473 20.08 -7.14 -3.95
CA SER A 473 19.78 -6.76 -5.33
C SER A 473 19.27 -5.32 -5.47
N ASP A 474 18.80 -4.74 -4.38
CA ASP A 474 18.26 -3.37 -4.34
C ASP A 474 19.35 -2.32 -4.09
N VAL A 475 20.53 -2.71 -3.60
CA VAL A 475 21.59 -1.77 -3.23
C VAL A 475 22.56 -1.63 -4.38
N THR A 476 22.33 -0.63 -5.24
CA THR A 476 23.08 -0.48 -6.50
C THR A 476 23.66 0.92 -6.70
N ARG A 477 23.28 1.89 -5.86
CA ARG A 477 23.68 3.30 -6.01
C ARG A 477 24.24 3.83 -4.69
N PRO A 478 25.00 4.94 -4.75
CA PRO A 478 25.46 5.57 -3.50
C PRO A 478 24.33 5.88 -2.50
N ALA A 479 23.17 6.34 -2.98
CA ALA A 479 22.03 6.63 -2.10
C ALA A 479 21.57 5.38 -1.34
N ASP A 480 21.60 4.22 -2.00
CA ASP A 480 21.19 2.96 -1.39
C ASP A 480 22.15 2.56 -0.27
N VAL A 481 23.47 2.76 -0.50
CA VAL A 481 24.48 2.47 0.52
C VAL A 481 24.35 3.43 1.71
N ILE A 482 24.06 4.71 1.44
CA ILE A 482 23.84 5.69 2.50
C ILE A 482 22.65 5.27 3.37
N GLU A 483 21.58 4.77 2.76
CA GLU A 483 20.43 4.24 3.51
C GLU A 483 20.84 3.06 4.40
N GLU A 484 21.65 2.15 3.87
CA GLU A 484 22.15 1.01 4.64
C GLU A 484 22.94 1.48 5.87
N ILE A 485 23.80 2.47 5.69
CA ILE A 485 24.57 3.05 6.80
C ILE A 485 23.64 3.67 7.83
N LEU A 486 22.66 4.45 7.37
CA LEU A 486 21.74 5.16 8.27
C LEU A 486 20.83 4.22 9.05
N ARG A 487 20.32 3.18 8.40
CA ARG A 487 19.39 2.29 9.10
C ARG A 487 20.07 1.53 10.23
N ILE A 488 21.38 1.27 10.14
CA ILE A 488 22.14 0.63 11.21
C ILE A 488 22.66 1.66 12.22
N HIS A 489 23.13 2.82 11.76
CA HIS A 489 23.49 3.93 12.64
C HIS A 489 22.32 4.34 13.53
N GLY A 490 21.12 4.33 12.97
CA GLY A 490 19.87 4.77 13.59
C GLY A 490 19.47 6.15 13.12
N PHE A 491 18.33 6.26 12.47
CA PHE A 491 17.82 7.56 12.01
C PHE A 491 17.64 8.54 13.17
N ASP A 492 17.21 8.05 14.30
CA ASP A 492 17.01 8.87 15.50
C ASP A 492 18.30 9.42 16.13
N UNK A 493 19.32 8.88 15.64
CA UNK A 493 20.58 9.26 16.08
C UNK A 493 21.09 10.46 15.46
N ILE A 494 20.35 10.92 14.32
CA ILE A 494 20.74 12.13 13.58
C ILE A 494 20.10 13.33 14.26
N GLU A 495 20.93 14.27 14.61
CA GLU A 495 20.45 15.45 15.33
C GLU A 495 19.61 16.34 14.41
N ILE A 496 18.42 16.71 14.85
CA ILE A 496 17.53 17.61 14.10
C ILE A 496 18.00 19.04 14.36
N PRO A 497 18.42 19.80 13.33
CA PRO A 497 18.88 21.17 13.56
C PRO A 497 17.74 22.08 14.02
N THR A 498 18.05 23.07 14.81
CA THR A 498 17.07 24.04 15.31
C THR A 498 16.80 25.14 14.30
N THR A 499 17.64 25.26 13.26
CA THR A 499 17.52 26.31 12.24
C THR A 499 17.68 25.70 10.86
N ILE A 500 17.04 26.34 9.89
CA ILE A 500 17.20 26.03 8.48
C ILE A 500 17.86 27.23 7.81
N SER A 501 18.94 27.00 7.07
CA SER A 501 19.62 28.03 6.29
C SER A 501 19.32 27.80 4.82
N SER A 502 18.76 28.84 4.13
CA SER A 502 18.48 28.76 2.70
C SER A 502 18.75 30.09 2.00
N ALA A 503 19.13 30.04 0.76
CA ALA A 503 19.30 31.24 -0.08
C ALA A 503 17.97 31.64 -0.74
N UNK A 504 17.63 32.75 -0.56
CA UNK A 504 16.44 33.21 -1.12
C UNK A 504 16.76 34.02 -2.32
N UNK A 505 17.12 33.49 -3.19
CA UNK A 505 17.54 34.11 -4.35
C UNK A 505 16.52 34.12 -5.44
N UNK A 506 15.60 33.84 -5.21
CA UNK A 506 14.56 33.85 -6.06
C UNK A 506 14.05 35.18 -5.98
N PRO A 507 13.81 35.81 -7.19
CA PRO A 507 13.10 37.10 -7.16
C PRO A 507 11.65 36.92 -6.71
N ALA A 508 11.10 37.91 -6.10
CA ALA A 508 9.71 37.87 -5.63
C ALA A 508 8.79 37.67 -6.84
N ARG A 509 8.00 36.62 -6.80
CA ARG A 509 7.02 36.32 -7.88
C ARG A 509 5.69 35.96 -7.24
N PRO A 510 4.56 36.27 -7.88
CA PRO A 510 3.30 35.76 -7.35
C PRO A 510 3.37 34.25 -7.24
N ASN A 511 3.14 33.75 -6.03
CA ASN A 511 3.12 32.35 -5.74
C ASN A 511 1.70 31.84 -6.05
N LYS A 512 1.59 30.77 -6.81
CA LYS A 512 0.29 30.17 -7.16
C LYS A 512 -0.59 29.92 -5.93
N GLU A 513 -0.01 29.39 -4.89
CA GLU A 513 -0.77 29.05 -3.67
C GLU A 513 -1.29 30.31 -2.99
N ASP A 514 -0.53 31.37 -2.94
CA ASP A 514 -0.95 32.67 -2.37
C ASP A 514 -2.08 33.27 -3.20
N GLU A 515 -1.99 33.21 -4.52
CA GLU A 515 -3.06 33.69 -5.41
C GLU A 515 -4.35 32.87 -5.24
N UNK A 516 -4.27 31.66 -5.34
CA UNK A 516 -5.30 30.82 -5.18
C UNK A 516 -5.98 31.06 -3.92
N PHE A 517 -5.18 31.37 -2.70
CA PHE A 517 -5.72 31.71 -1.37
C PHE A 517 -6.43 33.07 -1.39
N GLY A 518 -5.86 34.03 -2.09
CA GLY A 518 -6.49 35.34 -2.24
C GLY A 518 -7.84 35.25 -2.93
N TRP A 519 -7.94 34.45 -3.98
CA TRP A 519 -9.22 34.28 -4.69
C TRP A 519 -10.23 33.56 -3.79
N ALA A 520 -9.80 32.52 -3.07
CA ALA A 520 -10.65 31.83 -2.12
C ALA A 520 -11.17 32.77 -1.04
N SER A 521 -10.30 33.65 -0.53
CA SER A 521 -10.67 34.62 0.50
C SER A 521 -11.75 35.57 0.00
N THR A 522 -11.65 36.01 -1.26
CA THR A 522 -12.68 36.86 -1.88
C THR A 522 -14.03 36.12 -1.92
N LEU A 523 -14.00 34.84 -2.31
CA LEU A 523 -15.23 34.05 -2.37
C LEU A 523 -15.80 33.78 -0.98
N VAL A 524 -14.96 33.45 -0.02
CA VAL A 524 -15.39 33.24 1.37
C VAL A 524 -16.05 34.53 1.92
N ALA A 525 -15.50 35.70 1.59
CA ALA A 525 -16.04 36.98 2.01
C ALA A 525 -17.45 37.22 1.42
N GLN A 526 -17.74 36.59 0.26
CA GLN A 526 -19.06 36.68 -0.38
C GLN A 526 -20.01 35.56 0.06
N GLY A 527 -19.61 34.74 1.05
CA GLY A 527 -20.43 33.69 1.60
C GLY A 527 -20.31 32.33 0.94
N TYR A 528 -19.26 32.11 0.14
CA TYR A 528 -19.00 30.82 -0.50
C TYR A 528 -18.23 29.91 0.46
N ASN A 529 -18.52 28.62 0.36
CA ASN A 529 -17.80 27.58 1.10
C ASN A 529 -17.01 26.73 0.13
N GLU A 530 -15.78 26.39 0.48
CA GLU A 530 -14.93 25.56 -0.37
C GLU A 530 -15.33 24.09 -0.22
N ILE A 531 -15.40 23.39 -1.38
CA ILE A 531 -15.59 21.95 -1.40
C ILE A 531 -14.38 21.28 -2.02
N MET A 532 -14.21 20.00 -1.72
CA MET A 532 -13.16 19.18 -2.26
C MET A 532 -13.78 17.84 -2.67
N SER A 533 -13.99 17.67 -3.97
CA SER A 533 -14.71 16.52 -4.52
C SER A 533 -13.75 15.47 -5.05
N ASN A 534 -14.23 14.23 -5.15
CA ASN A 534 -13.48 13.15 -5.77
C ASN A 534 -13.29 13.45 -7.26
N SER A 535 -12.11 13.16 -7.79
CA SER A 535 -11.84 13.28 -9.23
C SER A 535 -12.46 12.15 -10.05
N LEU A 536 -12.93 11.09 -9.38
CA LEU A 536 -13.61 9.98 -10.02
C LEU A 536 -15.12 10.17 -9.92
N THR A 537 -15.83 9.78 -10.98
CA THR A 537 -17.25 10.04 -11.09
C THR A 537 -17.94 8.97 -11.94
N LYS A 538 -19.23 9.18 -12.20
CA LYS A 538 -20.07 8.27 -13.00
C LYS A 538 -19.91 8.56 -14.50
N ALA A 539 -19.78 7.50 -15.29
CA ALA A 539 -19.67 7.60 -16.75
C ALA A 539 -20.90 8.26 -17.39
N VAL A 540 -22.08 8.07 -16.79
CA VAL A 540 -23.34 8.57 -17.32
C VAL A 540 -23.36 10.12 -17.39
N TYR A 541 -22.59 10.79 -16.57
CA TYR A 541 -22.57 12.27 -16.58
C TYR A 541 -22.06 12.85 -17.91
N ALA A 542 -21.15 12.17 -18.57
CA ALA A 542 -20.63 12.63 -19.88
C ALA A 542 -21.66 12.49 -21.00
N GLU A 543 -22.76 11.81 -20.74
CA GLU A 543 -23.79 11.54 -21.74
C GLU A 543 -25.06 12.37 -21.54
N CYS A 544 -25.19 13.12 -20.43
CA CYS A 544 -26.46 13.76 -20.07
C CYS A 544 -26.87 14.92 -20.98
N VAL A 545 -25.88 15.60 -21.58
CA VAL A 545 -26.13 16.66 -22.59
C VAL A 545 -25.03 16.61 -23.64
N THR A 546 -25.30 17.17 -24.78
CA THR A 546 -24.26 17.43 -25.83
C THR A 546 -23.61 18.75 -25.54
N ASP A 547 -22.31 18.75 -25.32
CA ASP A 547 -21.54 19.96 -25.03
C ASP A 547 -20.12 19.79 -25.60
N ARG A 548 -19.50 20.88 -25.96
CA ARG A 548 -18.15 20.85 -26.54
C ARG A 548 -17.07 20.36 -25.55
N ASP A 549 -17.34 20.59 -24.29
CA ASP A 549 -16.39 20.16 -23.22
C ASP A 549 -16.74 18.84 -22.49
N UNK A 550 -17.87 18.14 -22.82
CA UNK A 550 -18.27 16.92 -22.33
C UNK A 550 -18.43 15.90 -23.41
N UNK A 551 -17.47 15.23 -23.79
CA UNK A 551 -17.49 14.35 -24.87
C UNK A 551 -17.31 12.97 -24.37
N PRO A 552 -18.29 12.03 -24.49
CA PRO A 552 -18.08 10.64 -24.03
C PRO A 552 -16.84 9.93 -24.60
N UNK A 553 -16.41 10.34 -25.56
CA UNK A 553 -15.26 9.82 -26.24
C UNK A 553 -13.96 10.23 -25.67
N SER A 554 -14.09 11.27 -25.06
CA SER A 554 -12.88 11.79 -24.35
C SER A 554 -12.79 11.36 -22.89
N THR A 555 -13.62 10.48 -22.41
CA THR A 555 -13.64 10.01 -21.03
C THR A 555 -12.41 9.18 -20.70
N VAL A 556 -11.75 9.47 -19.56
CA VAL A 556 -10.66 8.68 -19.02
C VAL A 556 -11.28 7.60 -18.11
N GLU A 557 -11.18 6.35 -18.53
CA GLU A 557 -11.75 5.22 -17.79
C GLU A 557 -10.73 4.63 -16.83
N ILE A 558 -11.20 4.22 -15.66
CA ILE A 558 -10.36 3.57 -14.64
C ILE A 558 -10.34 2.07 -14.92
N LEU A 559 -9.16 1.48 -14.91
CA LEU A 559 -8.97 0.08 -15.25
C LEU A 559 -9.65 -0.86 -14.24
N ASN A 560 -9.52 -0.59 -12.96
CA ASN A 560 -10.09 -1.43 -11.89
C ASN A 560 -10.89 -0.59 -10.90
N PRO A 561 -12.10 -0.05 -11.28
CA PRO A 561 -12.83 0.83 -10.38
C PRO A 561 -13.37 0.07 -9.16
N LEU A 562 -13.33 0.70 -8.04
CA LEU A 562 -13.91 0.15 -6.79
C LEU A 562 -15.43 0.05 -6.89
N UNK A 563 -15.98 0.99 -7.53
CA UNK A 563 -17.36 1.03 -7.78
C UNK A 563 -17.60 1.55 -9.16
N SER A 564 -18.79 1.26 -9.60
CA SER A 564 -19.15 1.83 -10.90
C SER A 564 -19.40 3.35 -10.84
N ASP A 565 -19.79 3.84 -9.70
CA ASP A 565 -19.98 5.29 -9.48
C ASP A 565 -18.67 6.07 -9.48
N LEU A 566 -17.54 5.38 -9.48
CA LEU A 566 -16.18 5.95 -9.51
C LEU A 566 -15.41 5.38 -10.70
N GLY A 567 -16.09 5.14 -11.82
CA GLY A 567 -15.50 4.43 -12.95
C GLY A 567 -14.74 5.28 -13.93
N VAL A 568 -14.90 6.63 -13.92
CA VAL A 568 -14.26 7.54 -14.86
C VAL A 568 -13.78 8.81 -14.15
N MET A 569 -12.93 9.54 -14.83
CA MET A 569 -12.48 10.85 -14.31
C MET A 569 -13.30 12.00 -14.88
N UNK A 570 -13.53 13.06 -14.12
CA UNK A 570 -14.34 14.14 -14.39
C UNK A 570 -13.87 14.93 -15.60
N GLN A 571 -14.74 15.21 -16.44
CA GLN A 571 -14.45 16.17 -17.54
C GLN A 571 -14.93 17.58 -17.22
N UNK A 572 -15.75 17.76 -16.36
CA UNK A 572 -16.21 18.97 -15.90
C UNK A 572 -16.39 18.84 -14.44
N LEU A 573 -16.27 19.94 -13.72
CA LEU A 573 -16.46 19.94 -12.26
C LEU A 573 -17.93 20.13 -11.86
N VAL A 574 -18.74 20.48 -12.80
CA VAL A 574 -20.16 20.79 -12.53
C VAL A 574 -20.91 19.64 -11.86
N PHE A 575 -20.60 18.41 -12.25
CA PHE A 575 -21.34 17.24 -11.75
C PHE A 575 -21.13 17.01 -10.25
N GLN A 576 -19.90 17.11 -9.79
CA GLN A 576 -19.58 16.93 -8.37
C GLN A 576 -20.17 18.07 -7.52
N GLY A 577 -20.18 19.30 -8.09
CA GLY A 577 -20.81 20.44 -7.41
C GLY A 577 -22.31 20.23 -7.24
N ILE A 578 -22.97 19.72 -8.27
CA ILE A 578 -24.41 19.41 -8.20
C ILE A 578 -24.67 18.29 -7.20
N GLU A 579 -23.80 17.26 -7.19
CA GLU A 579 -23.92 16.19 -6.17
C GLU A 579 -23.81 16.75 -4.76
N ALA A 580 -22.90 17.70 -4.55
CA ALA A 580 -22.70 18.34 -3.24
C ALA A 580 -23.95 19.14 -2.85
N ILE A 581 -24.52 19.87 -3.79
CA ILE A 581 -25.75 20.63 -3.53
C ILE A 581 -26.92 19.68 -3.21
N ALA A 582 -27.09 18.65 -3.98
CA ALA A 582 -28.15 17.67 -3.76
C ALA A 582 -28.03 16.98 -2.39
N UNK A 583 -26.90 16.79 -2.11
CA UNK A 583 -26.58 16.23 -0.90
C UNK A 583 -26.95 17.12 0.24
N ASN A 584 -26.66 18.27 0.19
CA ASN A 584 -27.03 19.29 1.18
C ASN A 584 -28.54 19.57 1.21
N ARG A 585 -29.17 19.63 0.07
CA ARG A 585 -30.63 19.82 0.01
C ARG A 585 -31.36 18.68 0.69
N ASN A 586 -30.89 17.49 0.57
CA ASN A 586 -31.48 16.32 1.23
C ASN A 586 -31.35 16.39 2.77
N HIS A 587 -30.48 17.27 3.21
CA HIS A 587 -30.30 17.54 4.65
C HIS A 587 -30.89 18.90 5.11
N UNK A 588 -31.70 19.46 4.17
CA UNK A 588 -32.36 20.65 4.48
C UNK A 588 -31.57 21.93 4.39
N VAL A 589 -30.51 21.81 3.69
CA VAL A 589 -29.78 23.06 3.39
C VAL A 589 -29.97 23.38 1.90
N GLY A 590 -30.79 24.37 1.60
CA GLY A 590 -31.17 24.73 0.22
C GLY A 590 -30.36 25.87 -0.40
N ASP A 591 -29.87 26.78 0.46
CA ASP A 591 -29.09 27.95 0.00
C ASP A 591 -27.58 27.66 0.05
N UNK A 592 -26.95 27.28 -1.07
CA UNK A 592 -25.65 26.88 -1.16
C UNK A 592 -24.94 27.73 -2.09
N ARG A 593 -23.77 28.30 -1.60
CA ARG A 593 -22.76 28.92 -2.46
C ARG A 593 -21.45 28.19 -2.21
N LEU A 594 -20.96 27.48 -3.25
CA LEU A 594 -19.80 26.61 -3.11
C LEU A 594 -18.77 26.98 -4.18
N PHE A 595 -17.48 26.69 -3.89
CA PHE A 595 -16.44 26.79 -4.89
C PHE A 595 -15.44 25.65 -4.72
N GLU A 596 -14.76 25.34 -5.80
CA GLU A 596 -13.76 24.26 -5.82
C GLU A 596 -12.63 24.59 -6.76
N PHE A 597 -11.40 24.46 -6.28
CA PHE A 597 -10.23 24.38 -7.14
C PHE A 597 -10.03 22.91 -7.47
N GLY A 598 -10.27 22.55 -8.72
CA GLY A 598 -10.23 21.15 -9.14
C GLY A 598 -9.54 20.99 -10.48
N ARG A 599 -9.47 19.75 -10.92
CA ARG A 599 -8.93 19.42 -12.24
C ARG A 599 -9.93 18.64 -13.05
N THR A 600 -9.88 18.83 -14.37
CA THR A 600 -10.68 18.06 -15.32
C THR A 600 -9.72 17.26 -16.20
N TYR A 601 -10.25 16.19 -16.74
CA TYR A 601 -9.41 15.22 -17.45
C TYR A 601 -10.01 14.84 -18.80
N UNK A 602 -9.31 14.90 -19.76
CA UNK A 602 -9.74 14.58 -21.08
C UNK A 602 -8.78 13.60 -21.70
N LYS A 603 -9.24 12.65 -22.39
CA LYS A 603 -8.46 11.69 -23.18
C LYS A 603 -8.18 12.28 -24.56
N LYS A 604 -6.94 12.20 -24.96
CA LYS A 604 -6.52 12.72 -26.26
C LYS A 604 -6.07 11.60 -27.18
N UNK A 605 -5.83 12.00 -28.28
CA UNK A 605 -5.36 11.07 -29.25
C UNK A 605 -4.07 10.44 -28.89
N UNK A 606 -3.23 11.23 -28.30
CA UNK A 606 -2.04 10.76 -27.74
C UNK A 606 -2.02 11.13 -26.34
N GLY A 607 -2.21 10.29 -25.38
CA GLY A 607 -2.19 10.54 -23.95
C GLY A 607 -3.40 11.26 -23.35
N TYR A 608 -3.13 12.04 -22.35
CA TYR A 608 -4.18 12.65 -21.53
C TYR A 608 -3.92 14.14 -21.33
N ALA A 609 -5.00 14.90 -21.11
CA ALA A 609 -4.89 16.32 -20.75
C ALA A 609 -5.51 16.54 -19.37
N GLU A 610 -4.87 17.35 -18.53
CA GLU A 610 -5.40 17.82 -17.27
C GLU A 610 -5.52 19.34 -17.33
N THR A 611 -6.64 19.88 -16.83
CA THR A 611 -6.87 21.34 -16.80
C THR A 611 -7.32 21.72 -15.39
N GLU A 612 -6.68 22.75 -14.87
CA GLU A 612 -7.12 23.30 -13.57
C GLU A 612 -8.24 24.33 -13.78
N UNK A 613 -9.34 24.15 -13.10
CA UNK A 613 -10.43 24.98 -13.17
C UNK A 613 -10.74 25.48 -11.79
N LEU A 614 -11.28 26.66 -11.62
CA LEU A 614 -11.97 27.15 -10.42
C LEU A 614 -13.47 27.18 -10.75
N SER A 615 -14.24 26.34 -10.07
CA SER A 615 -15.68 26.25 -10.30
C SER A 615 -16.45 26.83 -9.13
N LEU A 616 -17.55 27.53 -9.42
CA LEU A 616 -18.45 28.11 -8.45
C LEU A 616 -19.84 27.54 -8.67
N PHE A 617 -20.57 27.33 -7.60
CA PHE A 617 -21.91 26.72 -7.62
C PHE A 617 -22.84 27.50 -6.71
N VAL A 618 -23.97 27.93 -7.24
CA VAL A 618 -24.93 28.73 -6.50
C VAL A 618 -26.31 28.12 -6.67
N SER A 619 -27.01 27.97 -5.56
CA SER A 619 -28.37 27.45 -5.54
C SER A 619 -29.16 28.09 -4.37
N GLY A 620 -30.45 28.21 -4.55
CA GLY A 620 -31.33 28.73 -3.50
C GLY A 620 -31.36 30.24 -3.44
N ASN A 621 -31.62 30.78 -2.27
CA ASN A 621 -31.78 32.24 -2.07
C ASN A 621 -30.41 32.89 -1.79
N GLN A 622 -30.34 34.19 -2.10
CA GLN A 622 -29.14 34.98 -1.89
C GLN A 622 -28.79 35.21 -0.42
N SER A 623 -29.82 35.26 0.39
CA SER A 623 -29.69 35.49 1.83
C SER A 623 -30.64 34.59 2.63
N UNK A 624 -30.33 34.32 3.69
CA UNK A 624 -31.09 33.50 4.55
C UNK A 624 -32.34 34.25 4.80
N GLU A 625 -33.34 33.48 5.32
CA GLU A 625 -34.66 34.03 5.67
C GLU A 625 -34.58 34.97 6.88
N ASN A 626 -35.12 36.14 6.73
CA ASN A 626 -35.10 37.12 7.83
C ASN A 626 -36.31 38.08 7.75
N TRP A 627 -36.54 38.84 8.79
CA TRP A 627 -37.75 39.64 8.92
C TRP A 627 -37.71 40.96 8.15
N ASN A 628 -36.53 41.47 7.87
CA ASN A 628 -36.39 42.82 7.27
C ASN A 628 -36.09 42.85 5.82
N GLU A 629 -35.86 41.69 5.21
CA GLU A 629 -35.59 41.59 3.75
C GLU A 629 -36.48 40.53 3.10
N THR A 630 -36.99 40.85 1.94
CA THR A 630 -37.70 39.87 1.11
C THR A 630 -36.69 38.88 0.55
N ALA A 631 -37.03 37.61 0.62
CA ALA A 631 -36.14 36.57 0.04
C ALA A 631 -35.98 36.78 -1.47
N VAL A 632 -34.73 36.76 -1.95
CA VAL A 632 -34.40 36.93 -3.34
C VAL A 632 -33.66 35.69 -3.84
N GLU A 633 -34.19 35.05 -4.85
CA GLU A 633 -33.55 33.88 -5.46
C GLU A 633 -32.25 34.25 -6.13
N SER A 634 -31.30 33.38 -6.11
CA SER A 634 -30.06 33.51 -6.84
C SER A 634 -30.33 33.44 -8.37
N ASP A 635 -29.58 34.17 -9.10
CA ASP A 635 -29.76 34.29 -10.57
C ASP A 635 -28.43 34.45 -11.30
N UNK A 636 -28.32 34.66 -12.51
CA UNK A 636 -27.28 34.85 -13.36
C UNK A 636 -26.34 35.82 -12.89
N PHE A 637 -26.99 36.90 -12.25
CA PHE A 637 -26.19 38.01 -11.77
C PHE A 637 -25.49 37.70 -10.45
N THR A 638 -26.03 36.79 -9.65
CA THR A 638 -25.39 36.34 -8.43
C THR A 638 -24.03 35.67 -8.77
N ILE A 639 -24.04 34.74 -9.69
CA ILE A 639 -22.81 34.07 -10.12
C ILE A 639 -21.88 35.00 -10.88
N LYS A 640 -22.45 35.89 -11.71
CA LYS A 640 -21.67 36.89 -12.46
C LYS A 640 -20.90 37.79 -11.49
N LYS A 641 -21.54 38.24 -10.41
CA LYS A 641 -20.90 39.11 -9.43
C LYS A 641 -19.61 38.46 -8.90
N ALA A 642 -19.68 37.16 -8.54
CA ALA A 642 -18.52 36.46 -8.05
C ALA A 642 -17.43 36.34 -9.11
N VAL A 643 -17.80 35.99 -10.34
CA VAL A 643 -16.86 35.89 -11.46
C VAL A 643 -16.15 37.21 -11.67
N TRP A 644 -16.91 38.31 -11.76
CA TRP A 644 -16.35 39.64 -12.00
C TRP A 644 -15.48 40.13 -10.84
N SER A 645 -15.80 39.77 -9.59
CA SER A 645 -14.91 40.06 -8.47
C SER A 645 -13.55 39.43 -8.66
N LEU A 646 -13.51 38.16 -9.13
CA LEU A 646 -12.25 37.47 -9.38
C LEU A 646 -11.49 38.06 -10.57
N LEU A 647 -12.21 38.36 -11.65
CA LEU A 647 -11.61 39.00 -12.84
C LEU A 647 -11.01 40.37 -12.49
N SER A 648 -11.71 41.15 -11.67
CA SER A 648 -11.23 42.46 -11.20
C SER A 648 -9.96 42.28 -10.38
N GLN A 649 -9.95 41.28 -9.49
CA GLN A 649 -8.79 41.02 -8.62
C GLN A 649 -7.53 40.70 -9.40
N VAL A 650 -7.64 39.99 -10.53
CA VAL A 650 -6.48 39.66 -11.37
C VAL A 650 -6.21 40.71 -12.47
N GLY A 651 -7.03 41.80 -12.55
CA GLY A 651 -6.85 42.87 -13.54
C GLY A 651 -7.49 42.61 -14.90
N LEU A 652 -8.47 41.76 -14.98
CA LEU A 652 -9.16 41.41 -16.24
C LEU A 652 -10.59 41.97 -16.41
N UNK A 653 -10.99 42.53 -15.55
CA UNK A 653 -12.33 43.02 -15.55
C UNK A 653 -12.72 43.78 -16.80
N SER A 654 -11.82 44.62 -17.35
CA SER A 654 -12.06 45.37 -18.60
C SER A 654 -11.49 44.71 -19.90
N UNK A 655 -10.82 43.71 -19.73
CA UNK A 655 -10.21 42.97 -20.73
C UNK A 655 -11.06 41.84 -21.25
N VAL A 656 -12.01 41.53 -20.49
CA VAL A 656 -12.89 40.38 -20.83
C VAL A 656 -14.17 40.84 -21.51
N THR A 657 -14.55 40.16 -22.58
CA THR A 657 -15.83 40.35 -23.24
C THR A 657 -16.71 39.13 -23.06
N GLU A 658 -18.01 39.30 -23.20
CA GLU A 658 -19.00 38.23 -23.03
C GLU A 658 -19.53 37.77 -24.38
N LYS A 659 -19.67 36.44 -24.52
CA LYS A 659 -20.29 35.85 -25.71
C LYS A 659 -21.30 34.79 -25.22
N VAL A 660 -22.45 34.69 -25.88
CA VAL A 660 -23.45 33.68 -25.55
C VAL A 660 -22.80 32.29 -25.58
N ASP A 661 -23.02 31.49 -24.53
CA ASP A 661 -22.56 30.11 -24.47
C ASP A 661 -23.62 29.20 -25.10
N ASP A 662 -23.30 28.58 -26.23
CA ASP A 662 -24.19 27.68 -26.97
C ASP A 662 -23.80 26.21 -26.83
N GLY A 663 -23.02 25.88 -25.80
CA GLY A 663 -22.46 24.54 -25.63
C GLY A 663 -23.45 23.43 -25.23
N GLY A 664 -24.54 23.78 -24.60
CA GLY A 664 -25.56 22.80 -24.20
C GLY A 664 -25.54 22.42 -22.70
N LEU A 665 -24.45 22.64 -22.04
CA LEU A 665 -24.37 22.41 -20.59
C LEU A 665 -25.10 23.50 -19.81
N LEU A 666 -25.11 24.72 -20.36
CA LEU A 666 -25.83 25.87 -19.80
C LEU A 666 -27.12 26.11 -20.57
N LEU A 667 -28.21 26.31 -19.85
CA LEU A 667 -29.49 26.73 -20.45
C LEU A 667 -29.38 28.16 -20.91
N GLU A 668 -28.84 29.05 -20.11
CA GLU A 668 -28.48 30.42 -20.40
C GLU A 668 -27.12 30.69 -19.78
N GLY A 669 -26.27 31.20 -20.62
CA GLY A 669 -24.95 31.51 -20.11
C GLY A 669 -24.09 32.35 -21.06
N UNK A 670 -22.91 32.79 -20.55
CA UNK A 670 -21.95 33.54 -21.22
C UNK A 670 -20.60 32.86 -21.05
N GLN A 671 -19.87 33.22 -22.08
CA GLN A 671 -18.44 32.90 -21.98
C GLN A 671 -17.60 34.16 -21.70
N UNK A 672 -16.62 34.13 -21.01
CA UNK A 672 -15.69 35.05 -20.66
C UNK A 672 -14.52 34.83 -21.58
N LEU A 673 -14.37 35.88 -22.46
CA LEU A 673 -13.26 35.81 -23.44
C LEU A 673 -12.17 36.87 -23.19
N UNK A 674 -11.11 36.48 -23.16
CA UNK A 674 -9.99 37.32 -23.12
C UNK A 674 -9.37 37.28 -24.49
N GLY A 675 -9.68 38.27 -25.41
CA GLY A 675 -9.41 38.21 -26.81
C GLY A 675 -10.28 37.15 -27.49
N ASP A 676 -9.66 36.26 -28.21
CA ASP A 676 -10.39 35.14 -28.84
C ASP A 676 -10.45 33.86 -27.96
N LYS A 677 -9.75 33.90 -26.86
CA LYS A 677 -9.68 32.71 -25.99
C LYS A 677 -10.73 32.72 -24.90
N CYS A 678 -11.47 31.61 -24.77
CA CYS A 678 -12.40 31.43 -23.66
C CYS A 678 -11.61 31.12 -22.41
N ILE A 679 -11.74 31.96 -21.40
CA ILE A 679 -11.05 31.74 -20.10
C ILE A 679 -12.00 31.22 -19.01
N GLY A 680 -13.28 31.13 -19.35
CA GLY A 680 -14.28 30.62 -18.44
C GLY A 680 -15.67 30.86 -18.99
N ARG A 681 -16.63 30.29 -18.26
CA ARG A 681 -18.04 30.42 -18.59
C ARG A 681 -18.88 30.42 -17.33
N PHE A 682 -20.06 30.97 -17.40
CA PHE A 682 -20.98 31.00 -16.27
C PHE A 682 -22.42 31.10 -16.78
N GLY A 683 -23.34 30.65 -15.92
CA GLY A 683 -24.74 30.73 -16.26
C GLY A 683 -25.58 29.72 -15.49
N GLN A 684 -26.81 29.52 -15.94
CA GLN A 684 -27.72 28.55 -15.39
C GLN A 684 -27.47 27.19 -16.02
N VAL A 685 -27.27 26.18 -15.21
CA VAL A 685 -27.03 24.80 -15.68
C VAL A 685 -28.34 24.26 -16.30
N HIS A 686 -28.19 23.56 -17.42
CA HIS A 686 -29.32 22.98 -18.15
C HIS A 686 -30.07 21.98 -17.23
N PRO A 687 -31.41 22.01 -17.19
CA PRO A 687 -32.17 21.09 -16.33
C PRO A 687 -31.92 19.61 -16.57
N ASP A 688 -31.51 19.23 -17.78
CA ASP A 688 -31.16 17.82 -18.08
C ASP A 688 -29.96 17.37 -17.25
N VAL A 689 -29.06 18.29 -16.93
CA VAL A 689 -27.90 17.98 -16.10
C VAL A 689 -28.29 17.86 -14.63
N THR A 690 -29.06 18.82 -14.13
CA THR A 690 -29.53 18.80 -12.72
C THR A 690 -30.44 17.60 -12.45
N UNK A 691 -31.02 17.34 -13.28
CA UNK A 691 -31.86 16.20 -13.22
C UNK A 691 -31.13 14.97 -13.00
N VAL A 692 -30.13 14.74 -13.69
CA VAL A 692 -29.30 13.57 -13.53
C VAL A 692 -28.63 13.52 -12.12
N UNK A 693 -28.30 14.63 -11.64
CA UNK A 693 -27.71 14.68 -10.40
C UNK A 693 -28.66 14.62 -9.33
N GLY A 694 -30.04 14.49 -9.65
CA GLY A 694 -31.15 14.40 -8.65
C GLY A 694 -31.43 15.73 -7.97
N MET A 695 -31.13 16.83 -8.61
CA MET A 695 -31.32 18.17 -8.06
C MET A 695 -32.52 18.89 -8.70
N UNK A 696 -33.31 19.31 -7.95
CA UNK A 696 -34.43 20.05 -8.39
C UNK A 696 -34.14 21.50 -8.27
N GLY A 697 -34.55 22.24 -9.14
CA GLY A 697 -34.36 23.67 -9.16
C GLY A 697 -33.08 24.15 -9.90
N UNK A 698 -32.85 25.45 -9.88
CA UNK A 698 -31.83 26.00 -10.60
C UNK A 698 -30.47 25.90 -9.92
N UNK A 699 -29.35 25.65 -10.63
CA UNK A 699 -28.09 25.70 -10.25
C UNK A 699 -27.45 26.65 -11.13
N PHE A 700 -26.78 27.59 -10.60
CA PHE A 700 -25.93 28.51 -11.37
C PHE A 700 -24.50 28.07 -11.18
N TRP A 701 -23.73 28.09 -12.26
CA TRP A 701 -22.37 27.53 -12.25
C TRP A 701 -21.44 28.48 -13.01
N ALA A 702 -20.23 28.59 -12.51
CA ALA A 702 -19.16 29.26 -13.24
C ALA A 702 -17.94 28.34 -13.23
N ASP A 703 -17.20 28.34 -14.32
CA ASP A 703 -15.99 27.54 -14.47
C ASP A 703 -14.90 28.43 -15.10
N LEU A 704 -13.87 28.71 -14.32
CA LEU A 704 -12.78 29.58 -14.72
C LEU A 704 -11.50 28.78 -14.85
N LEU A 705 -10.78 29.01 -15.96
CA LEU A 705 -9.46 28.40 -16.14
C LEU A 705 -8.44 29.09 -15.22
N VAL A 706 -7.74 28.36 -14.44
CA VAL A 706 -6.75 28.91 -13.51
C VAL A 706 -5.52 29.49 -14.23
N UNK A 707 -5.10 28.87 -15.13
CA UNK A 707 -4.00 29.23 -15.83
C UNK A 707 -4.04 30.58 -16.35
N PRO A 708 -5.04 31.01 -17.15
CA PRO A 708 -5.13 32.40 -17.61
C PRO A 708 -5.22 33.47 -16.50
N LEU A 709 -5.90 33.17 -15.42
CA LEU A 709 -6.00 34.09 -14.29
C LEU A 709 -4.64 34.33 -13.64
N LEU A 710 -3.83 33.29 -13.45
CA LEU A 710 -2.47 33.43 -12.92
C LEU A 710 -1.59 34.23 -13.86
N LYS A 711 -1.72 33.99 -15.15
CA LYS A 711 -0.95 34.70 -16.16
C LYS A 711 -1.31 36.20 -16.16
N ALA A 712 -2.60 36.52 -16.07
CA ALA A 712 -3.09 37.91 -16.00
C ALA A 712 -2.56 38.57 -14.69
N ARG A 713 -2.59 37.86 -13.58
CA ARG A 713 -2.12 38.41 -12.32
C ARG A 713 -0.63 38.72 -12.34
N LYS A 714 0.16 37.90 -12.98
CA LYS A 714 1.61 38.13 -13.13
C LYS A 714 1.91 39.35 -14.00
N LYS A 715 1.06 39.66 -14.99
CA LYS A 715 1.24 40.79 -15.90
C LYS A 715 0.66 42.08 -15.32
N ARG A 716 -0.15 42.05 -14.29
CA ARG A 716 -0.85 43.21 -13.74
C ARG A 716 0.09 44.21 -13.08
N UNK A 717 0.07 45.25 -13.56
CA UNK A 717 0.82 46.31 -13.07
C UNK A 717 -0.11 47.17 -12.37
N ILE A 718 0.17 47.34 -11.15
CA ILE A 718 -0.65 48.30 -10.35
C ILE A 718 0.03 49.67 -10.28
N UNK A 719 -0.67 50.49 -10.80
CA UNK A 719 -0.21 51.80 -10.83
C UNK A 719 -1.15 52.63 -10.02
N ALA A 720 -0.59 53.48 -9.15
CA ALA A 720 -1.35 54.48 -8.43
C ALA A 720 -1.63 55.68 -9.33
N VAL A 721 -2.83 56.15 -9.35
CA VAL A 721 -3.22 57.35 -10.08
C VAL A 721 -3.81 58.37 -9.11
N ASP A 722 -3.63 59.65 -9.42
CA ASP A 722 -4.20 60.71 -8.57
C ASP A 722 -5.72 60.69 -8.64
N LEU A 723 -6.37 60.91 -7.49
CA LEU A 723 -7.82 61.04 -7.47
C LEU A 723 -8.26 62.29 -8.23
N PRO A 724 -9.34 62.19 -9.04
CA PRO A 724 -9.84 63.36 -9.75
C PRO A 724 -10.26 64.46 -8.79
N LYS A 725 -9.85 65.68 -9.08
CA LYS A 725 -10.20 66.90 -8.29
C LYS A 725 -11.49 67.54 -8.80
N UNK A 726 -12.01 67.27 -10.04
CA UNK A 726 -13.13 67.78 -10.65
C UNK A 726 -14.19 66.78 -10.54
N PRO A 727 -15.26 67.33 -10.16
CA PRO A 727 -16.39 66.43 -10.04
C PRO A 727 -16.87 65.84 -11.33
N SER A 728 -17.43 64.67 -11.25
CA SER A 728 -18.05 64.00 -12.37
C SER A 728 -19.49 64.45 -12.53
N VAL A 729 -20.04 64.31 -13.71
CA VAL A 729 -21.39 64.73 -14.08
C VAL A 729 -22.18 63.52 -14.65
N UNK A 730 -23.32 63.06 -14.48
CA UNK A 730 -24.10 62.08 -14.97
C UNK A 730 -25.08 62.70 -15.91
N ARG A 731 -25.38 62.16 -16.89
CA ARG A 731 -26.44 62.50 -17.84
C ARG A 731 -27.15 61.22 -18.28
N ASP A 732 -28.43 61.28 -18.34
CA ASP A 732 -29.30 60.15 -18.71
C ASP A 732 -29.79 60.28 -20.14
N LEU A 733 -29.85 59.18 -20.84
CA LEU A 733 -30.46 59.06 -22.15
C LEU A 733 -31.43 57.87 -22.13
N SER A 734 -32.62 58.08 -22.63
CA SER A 734 -33.58 56.98 -22.86
C SER A 734 -33.60 56.71 -24.35
N LEU A 735 -33.21 55.54 -24.75
CA LEU A 735 -32.98 55.12 -26.11
C LEU A 735 -33.88 53.97 -26.48
N VAL A 736 -34.52 54.08 -27.68
CA VAL A 736 -35.25 52.98 -28.26
C VAL A 736 -34.43 52.27 -29.30
N UNK A 737 -34.08 51.10 -29.08
CA UNK A 737 -33.23 50.27 -29.86
C UNK A 737 -34.01 49.13 -30.37
N ASP A 738 -33.60 48.54 -31.46
CA ASP A 738 -34.04 47.23 -31.95
C ASP A 738 -33.56 46.17 -30.96
N LYS A 739 -34.35 45.15 -30.70
CA LYS A 739 -33.98 44.09 -29.75
C LYS A 739 -32.69 43.36 -30.13
N THR A 740 -32.27 43.43 -31.38
CA THR A 740 -31.01 42.81 -31.83
C THR A 740 -29.79 43.66 -31.45
N VAL A 741 -30.00 44.90 -31.04
CA VAL A 741 -28.91 45.80 -30.59
C VAL A 741 -28.65 45.52 -29.09
N SER A 742 -27.46 45.16 -28.77
CA SER A 742 -27.09 44.90 -27.36
C SER A 742 -26.67 46.18 -26.65
N PHE A 743 -26.73 46.19 -25.34
CA PHE A 743 -26.23 47.32 -24.56
C PHE A 743 -24.71 47.51 -24.84
N GLU A 744 -23.99 46.44 -25.08
CA GLU A 744 -22.56 46.55 -25.40
C GLU A 744 -22.34 47.32 -26.73
N ASP A 745 -23.25 47.18 -27.69
CA ASP A 745 -23.18 47.97 -28.94
C ASP A 745 -23.34 49.46 -28.65
N LEU A 746 -24.24 49.83 -27.76
CA LEU A 746 -24.44 51.22 -27.33
C LEU A 746 -23.21 51.78 -26.61
N LYS A 747 -22.70 50.99 -25.73
CA LYS A 747 -21.52 51.33 -24.94
C LYS A 747 -20.26 51.52 -25.84
N UNK A 748 -20.10 50.78 -26.64
CA UNK A 748 -19.05 50.79 -27.56
C UNK A 748 -19.16 52.00 -28.41
N ALA A 749 -20.30 52.32 -28.91
CA ALA A 749 -20.54 53.51 -29.71
C ALA A 749 -20.29 54.80 -28.90
N ALA A 750 -20.73 54.85 -27.66
CA ALA A 750 -20.52 56.02 -26.78
C ALA A 750 -19.01 56.23 -26.52
N PHE A 751 -18.31 55.28 -26.18
CA PHE A 751 -16.85 55.39 -25.96
C PHE A 751 -16.07 55.71 -27.24
N UNK A 752 -16.51 55.24 -28.17
CA UNK A 752 -15.96 55.47 -29.42
C UNK A 752 -16.10 56.94 -29.75
N ALA A 753 -17.12 57.64 -29.39
CA ALA A 753 -17.37 59.07 -29.62
C ALA A 753 -16.60 59.99 -28.64
N GLU A 754 -16.42 59.56 -27.44
CA GLU A 754 -15.79 60.46 -26.44
C GLU A 754 -14.84 59.63 -25.47
N UNK A 755 -13.85 59.53 -25.84
CA UNK A 755 -12.85 58.74 -25.21
C UNK A 755 -12.25 59.39 -24.03
N LYS A 756 -12.19 60.79 -23.97
CA LYS A 756 -11.51 61.56 -22.91
C LYS A 756 -12.42 61.81 -21.70
N LEU A 757 -13.59 62.28 -21.93
CA LEU A 757 -14.47 62.78 -20.88
C LEU A 757 -15.38 61.69 -20.35
N LEU A 758 -15.78 60.71 -21.17
CA LEU A 758 -16.67 59.66 -20.78
C LEU A 758 -15.93 58.61 -19.92
N LYS A 759 -16.37 58.43 -18.70
CA LYS A 759 -15.72 57.51 -17.77
C LYS A 759 -16.49 56.22 -17.59
N ALA A 760 -17.82 56.27 -17.74
CA ALA A 760 -18.65 55.07 -17.56
C ALA A 760 -19.98 55.24 -18.29
N VAL A 761 -20.52 54.12 -18.74
CA VAL A 761 -21.87 54.01 -19.28
C VAL A 761 -22.55 52.91 -18.50
N ASN A 762 -23.68 53.20 -17.87
CA ASN A 762 -24.44 52.24 -17.08
C ASN A 762 -25.86 52.13 -17.64
N LEU A 763 -26.36 50.90 -17.69
CA LEU A 763 -27.73 50.61 -18.06
C LEU A 763 -28.53 50.46 -16.76
N PHE A 764 -29.48 51.37 -16.49
CA PHE A 764 -30.21 51.35 -15.23
C PHE A 764 -31.69 51.00 -15.36
N ASP A 765 -32.22 50.97 -16.62
CA ASP A 765 -33.61 50.50 -16.81
C ASP A 765 -33.77 49.90 -18.20
N VAL A 766 -34.53 48.80 -18.29
CA VAL A 766 -34.92 48.18 -19.55
C VAL A 766 -36.44 48.08 -19.60
N TYR A 767 -37.08 48.63 -20.62
CA TYR A 767 -38.52 48.58 -20.77
C TYR A 767 -38.95 47.93 -22.09
N GLU A 768 -39.86 46.99 -21.98
CA GLU A 768 -40.55 46.34 -23.10
C GLU A 768 -42.04 46.42 -22.82
N GLY A 769 -42.77 46.86 -23.74
CA GLY A 769 -44.24 46.95 -23.49
C GLY A 769 -45.03 47.52 -24.62
N UNK A 770 -46.03 47.73 -24.45
CA UNK A 770 -46.95 48.13 -25.35
C UNK A 770 -46.80 49.49 -25.90
N LYS A 771 -46.17 50.15 -25.15
CA LYS A 771 -45.91 51.52 -25.62
C LYS A 771 -44.82 51.57 -26.67
N LEU A 772 -44.20 50.48 -27.02
CA LEU A 772 -43.15 50.37 -28.02
C LEU A 772 -43.59 49.51 -29.17
N GLU A 773 -43.05 49.77 -30.37
CA GLU A 773 -43.32 48.91 -31.53
C GLU A 773 -42.76 47.47 -31.32
N UNK A 774 -43.22 46.57 -31.93
CA UNK A 774 -42.72 45.26 -31.84
C UNK A 774 -41.33 45.23 -32.30
N GLY A 775 -40.70 44.43 -31.62
CA GLY A 775 -39.31 44.24 -31.88
C GLY A 775 -38.39 45.33 -31.33
N LYS A 776 -38.92 46.21 -30.59
CA LYS A 776 -38.16 47.32 -30.01
C LYS A 776 -38.05 47.16 -28.48
N VAL A 777 -36.99 47.73 -27.91
CA VAL A 777 -36.72 47.77 -26.46
C VAL A 777 -36.19 49.18 -26.11
N SER A 778 -36.58 49.66 -24.95
CA SER A 778 -36.08 50.95 -24.45
C SER A 778 -35.00 50.71 -23.38
N TYR A 779 -33.81 51.28 -23.61
CA TYR A 779 -32.72 51.26 -22.65
C TYR A 779 -32.52 52.66 -22.08
N ALA A 780 -32.58 52.77 -20.77
CA ALA A 780 -32.25 54.01 -20.07
C ALA A 780 -30.77 53.85 -19.59
N ILE A 781 -29.94 54.70 -20.17
CA ILE A 781 -28.51 54.63 -19.82
C ILE A 781 -28.09 55.94 -19.13
N SER A 782 -27.11 55.85 -18.24
CA SER A 782 -26.47 57.01 -17.63
C SER A 782 -25.01 57.05 -18.10
N LEU A 783 -24.57 58.35 -18.37
CA LEU A 783 -23.21 58.66 -18.82
C LEU A 783 -22.44 59.40 -17.72
N UNK A 784 -21.38 59.00 -17.41
CA UNK A 784 -20.61 59.55 -16.46
C UNK A 784 -19.53 60.21 -17.19
N UNK A 785 -19.41 61.47 -17.35
CA UNK A 785 -18.51 62.31 -17.95
C UNK A 785 -17.77 63.00 -16.92
N GLN A 786 -16.37 63.14 -16.93
CA GLN A 786 -15.45 63.86 -16.00
C GLN A 786 -14.23 64.35 -16.75
N ASP A 787 -13.82 65.60 -16.45
CA ASP A 787 -12.58 66.13 -16.97
C ASP A 787 -11.60 66.20 -15.77
N PRO A 788 -10.48 65.49 -15.79
CA PRO A 788 -9.53 65.47 -14.68
C PRO A 788 -8.84 66.82 -14.50
N SER A 789 -8.86 67.73 -15.54
CA SER A 789 -8.16 69.00 -15.50
C SER A 789 -9.04 70.19 -15.19
N ALA A 790 -10.39 70.07 -15.28
CA ALA A 790 -11.27 71.21 -15.08
C ALA A 790 -12.71 70.76 -14.78
N THR A 791 -13.48 71.59 -14.11
CA THR A 791 -14.91 71.40 -13.92
C THR A 791 -15.61 71.52 -15.26
N LEU A 792 -16.47 70.60 -15.59
CA LEU A 792 -17.25 70.61 -16.87
C LEU A 792 -18.33 71.65 -16.79
N THR A 793 -18.40 72.45 -17.86
CA THR A 793 -19.47 73.43 -18.02
C THR A 793 -20.65 72.78 -18.75
N ASP A 794 -21.85 73.29 -18.57
CA ASP A 794 -23.06 72.78 -19.20
C ASP A 794 -22.90 72.76 -20.76
N LYS A 795 -22.31 73.76 -21.35
CA LYS A 795 -22.04 73.76 -22.78
C LYS A 795 -21.16 72.68 -23.27
N LYS A 796 -20.12 72.31 -22.46
CA LYS A 796 -19.17 71.25 -22.80
C LYS A 796 -19.84 69.92 -22.61
N ILE A 797 -20.64 69.81 -21.60
CA ILE A 797 -21.41 68.54 -21.28
C ILE A 797 -22.42 68.26 -22.41
N ASP A 798 -23.21 69.32 -22.85
CA ASP A 798 -24.22 69.16 -23.91
C ASP A 798 -23.58 68.74 -25.21
N LYS A 799 -22.42 69.28 -25.49
CA LYS A 799 -21.68 69.03 -26.76
C LYS A 799 -21.17 67.58 -26.73
N CYS A 800 -20.71 67.12 -25.59
CA CYS A 800 -20.22 65.75 -25.35
C CYS A 800 -21.37 64.74 -25.48
N VAL A 801 -22.49 64.98 -24.81
CA VAL A 801 -23.67 64.14 -24.86
C VAL A 801 -24.25 64.06 -26.30
N SER A 802 -24.26 65.21 -27.03
CA SER A 802 -24.72 65.24 -28.41
C SER A 802 -23.84 64.36 -29.31
N ARG A 803 -22.53 64.44 -29.19
CA ARG A 803 -21.60 63.57 -29.94
C ARG A 803 -21.84 62.10 -29.64
N ILE A 804 -22.01 61.79 -28.40
CA ILE A 804 -22.25 60.40 -27.95
C ILE A 804 -23.57 59.88 -28.53
N LEU A 805 -24.64 60.68 -28.44
CA LEU A 805 -25.94 60.32 -28.99
C LEU A 805 -25.89 60.13 -30.52
N ASP A 806 -25.22 61.01 -31.22
CA ASP A 806 -25.05 60.92 -32.71
C ASP A 806 -24.32 59.64 -33.08
N SER A 807 -23.28 59.29 -32.33
CA SER A 807 -22.50 58.07 -32.57
C SER A 807 -23.36 56.83 -32.34
N ILE A 808 -24.11 56.80 -31.24
CA ILE A 808 -25.01 55.70 -30.90
C ILE A 808 -26.06 55.54 -32.00
N THR A 809 -26.69 56.61 -32.39
CA THR A 809 -27.72 56.58 -33.43
C THR A 809 -27.17 56.13 -34.80
N GLN A 810 -25.98 56.59 -35.16
CA GLN A 810 -25.35 56.21 -36.42
C GLN A 810 -24.96 54.77 -36.49
N LYS A 811 -24.39 54.23 -35.37
CA LYS A 811 -23.87 52.91 -35.39
C LYS A 811 -24.89 51.80 -35.03
N THR A 812 -25.96 52.17 -34.30
CA THR A 812 -26.91 51.18 -33.81
C THR A 812 -28.34 51.42 -34.26
N GLY A 813 -28.65 52.57 -34.74
CA GLY A 813 -30.00 52.97 -35.13
C GLY A 813 -30.90 53.36 -33.95
N ALA A 814 -30.31 53.42 -32.78
CA ALA A 814 -31.10 53.80 -31.56
C ALA A 814 -31.45 55.29 -31.60
N UNK A 815 -32.49 55.44 -31.14
CA UNK A 815 -33.01 56.72 -31.14
C UNK A 815 -33.34 57.13 -29.78
N LEU A 816 -33.44 58.54 -29.56
CA LEU A 816 -33.82 59.11 -28.28
C LEU A 816 -35.34 58.98 -28.08
N ARG A 817 -35.80 58.50 -26.96
CA ARG A 817 -37.21 58.32 -26.65
C ARG A 817 -37.86 59.60 -26.14
#